data_de2332387ee79abba3da60feecaeed70
#
_entry.id   de2332387ee79abba3da60feecaeed70
#
_cell.length_a   1.000
_cell.length_b   1.000
_cell.length_c   1.000
_cell.angle_alpha   90.00
_cell.angle_beta   90.00
_cell.angle_gamma   90.00
#
_symmetry.space_group_name_H-M   'P 1'
#
loop_
_entity.id
_entity.type
_entity.pdbx_description
1 polymer ?
#
loop_
_entity_poly.entity_id
_entity_poly.type
_entity_poly.pdbx_seq_one_letter_code
_entity_poly.pdbx_strand_id
1 'polypeptide(L)'
;MPLARLARAATASLLLVPGGVRGQDVELRGEIHGTRPPAGYFRQLREDPRSFRFSLEGAERLERMRAGMRAASGRGPRPGRLALQGLGPREEPVEGTFHFPLVLGLFSDNEDPPLFSRSEIQSEFFDGPNSLGQTIPEFYDEISGGRVDMAGRTFDWQQTGLTREEVTLGDAALVARRTGGIGAFIEAILEAVDSTGVDWSQFDQSGDGYVDVLTVIHPGGGAECDGATNRIWSHRWSLSRVTAGRLADGFRTSTPRPDGEGYIHIDDYTVQPLLACDGERISEIGTFAHELGHGFGLPDLYRTGRGRFIPGAGNWDLMGTGGWGCGGTTPERPCHMGAWTKSVMGWVTVEEVAAGTDETVVLGPVQRSPRRVLKLPARDGANEYLLLENRQRIDSDRTLPEPGLLVWQVDGDILDAFWRQNGVNNDPERQGVWLRQADGRNELAVTAAGRGDSGDPFPGCIKPSPADYADPSVPCDVNREFHAGKPPVARSHLGTGFGATLTGIELVGEDVRFRLHSGLSTVTVEAERVGAPAMLPGFQLDGQERETPIVFRSAPFERHEVVAAPGIPVGPGTREPFSGWRDGASRVRTLTTGFTDTTLVALYGGKEFRLLVATNDPAGGIVPATFTTEPSPAIPEGDAFWFPPGTEVSVLAAARRGFAFRSWAGTGVDSLANPAALVVSGPVELTANFDLVFRVASLPPRFEIRATTPTEIVLEVREGNSPVDWRLEEGRLPEGLALASDEGIIRGAATETGEFQSTVAAVDAIGLEARALVRIGVTVPLIPVDVLVSSFVEPEDGVTASEKAFLDAAGNADGGYDIGDFRAYLLSSPGMSGANAAAASPRGEEGGGAAPSRGAR
;
A
#
# COMPACT_ATOMS: atom_id res chain seq x y z
N MET A 1 -12.09 42.84 -9.74
CA MET A 1 -11.90 42.81 -11.20
C MET A 1 -11.03 41.60 -11.53
N PRO A 2 -11.34 40.84 -12.58
CA PRO A 2 -11.74 39.44 -12.36
C PRO A 2 -10.67 38.42 -12.76
N LEU A 3 -10.79 37.23 -12.14
CA LEU A 3 -10.15 35.95 -12.46
C LEU A 3 -10.50 35.49 -13.88
N ALA A 4 -9.50 35.04 -14.62
CA ALA A 4 -9.69 34.25 -15.82
C ALA A 4 -8.93 32.90 -15.67
N ARG A 5 -9.70 31.81 -15.71
CA ARG A 5 -9.24 30.44 -15.85
C ARG A 5 -8.71 30.23 -17.28
N LEU A 6 -7.57 29.58 -17.42
CA LEU A 6 -7.12 28.99 -18.68
C LEU A 6 -6.70 27.54 -18.44
N ALA A 7 -7.51 26.64 -18.95
CA ALA A 7 -7.16 25.24 -19.19
C ALA A 7 -6.13 25.19 -20.34
N ARG A 8 -5.05 24.44 -20.18
CA ARG A 8 -4.13 24.11 -21.27
C ARG A 8 -4.10 22.61 -21.46
N ALA A 9 -4.54 22.22 -22.63
CA ALA A 9 -4.30 20.92 -23.22
C ALA A 9 -2.80 20.76 -23.52
N ALA A 10 -2.23 19.63 -23.13
CA ALA A 10 -0.88 19.26 -23.47
C ALA A 10 -0.88 18.53 -24.80
N THR A 11 -0.36 19.20 -25.82
CA THR A 11 0.05 18.61 -27.10
C THR A 11 1.49 18.11 -26.96
N ALA A 12 1.71 16.82 -27.16
CA ALA A 12 3.04 16.21 -27.22
C ALA A 12 3.71 16.63 -28.54
N SER A 13 4.79 17.40 -28.43
CA SER A 13 5.71 17.63 -29.53
C SER A 13 6.96 16.76 -29.32
N LEU A 14 7.15 15.79 -30.22
CA LEU A 14 8.42 15.08 -30.39
C LEU A 14 9.48 16.08 -30.83
N LEU A 15 10.46 16.34 -30.00
CA LEU A 15 11.72 16.96 -30.39
C LEU A 15 12.79 15.87 -30.50
N LEU A 16 13.19 15.57 -31.73
CA LEU A 16 14.40 14.83 -32.05
C LEU A 16 15.61 15.69 -31.63
N VAL A 17 16.38 15.21 -30.64
CA VAL A 17 17.71 15.73 -30.31
C VAL A 17 18.76 14.78 -30.87
N PRO A 18 19.74 15.27 -31.62
CA PRO A 18 20.79 14.40 -32.19
C PRO A 18 21.87 14.09 -31.16
N GLY A 19 22.26 12.82 -31.09
CA GLY A 19 23.58 12.33 -30.76
C GLY A 19 24.31 12.93 -29.53
N GLY A 20 23.87 12.62 -28.32
CA GLY A 20 24.67 12.74 -27.12
C GLY A 20 24.97 11.33 -26.59
N VAL A 21 26.22 11.14 -26.16
CA VAL A 21 26.79 9.95 -25.54
C VAL A 21 25.72 9.18 -24.78
N ARG A 22 25.42 7.95 -25.19
CA ARG A 22 24.64 7.00 -24.42
C ARG A 22 25.36 6.83 -23.10
N GLY A 23 24.86 7.50 -22.05
CA GLY A 23 25.03 6.97 -20.71
C GLY A 23 24.53 5.54 -20.82
N GLN A 24 25.38 4.59 -20.49
CA GLN A 24 24.99 3.20 -20.39
C GLN A 24 23.78 3.20 -19.47
N ASP A 25 22.64 2.86 -20.01
CA ASP A 25 21.50 2.44 -19.23
C ASP A 25 22.03 1.34 -18.31
N VAL A 26 22.16 1.67 -17.03
CA VAL A 26 22.36 0.69 -15.95
C VAL A 26 21.00 0.05 -15.77
N GLU A 27 20.59 -0.66 -16.81
CA GLU A 27 19.39 -1.40 -16.83
C GLU A 27 19.56 -2.56 -15.85
N LEU A 28 18.88 -2.45 -14.72
CA LEU A 28 18.33 -3.53 -13.90
C LEU A 28 18.96 -4.91 -14.16
N ARG A 29 20.14 -5.09 -13.65
CA ARG A 29 20.79 -6.40 -13.65
C ARG A 29 20.21 -7.16 -12.46
N GLY A 30 19.50 -8.23 -12.73
CA GLY A 30 18.62 -8.96 -11.82
C GLY A 30 19.30 -9.77 -10.73
N GLU A 31 18.54 -10.54 -10.13
CA GLU A 31 18.51 -11.14 -8.82
C GLU A 31 19.78 -11.87 -8.30
N ILE A 32 20.70 -12.33 -9.12
CA ILE A 32 21.94 -13.00 -8.65
C ILE A 32 23.20 -12.36 -9.25
N HIS A 33 23.14 -11.92 -10.50
CA HIS A 33 24.29 -11.45 -11.26
C HIS A 33 24.08 -10.06 -11.85
N GLY A 34 23.10 -9.33 -11.35
CA GLY A 34 22.82 -8.05 -11.91
C GLY A 34 22.01 -8.04 -13.21
N THR A 35 21.54 -9.18 -13.74
CA THR A 35 20.66 -9.31 -14.91
C THR A 35 19.39 -10.06 -14.52
N ARG A 36 18.24 -9.69 -15.05
CA ARG A 36 16.99 -10.39 -14.73
C ARG A 36 17.07 -11.85 -15.16
N PRO A 37 16.79 -12.82 -14.28
CA PRO A 37 16.76 -14.22 -14.65
C PRO A 37 15.84 -14.50 -15.82
N PRO A 38 16.18 -15.48 -16.69
CA PRO A 38 15.32 -15.89 -17.80
C PRO A 38 13.95 -16.37 -17.30
N ALA A 39 12.97 -16.39 -18.21
CA ALA A 39 11.61 -16.86 -17.89
C ALA A 39 11.58 -18.29 -17.32
N GLY A 40 12.54 -19.12 -17.70
CA GLY A 40 12.75 -20.48 -17.17
C GLY A 40 12.92 -20.52 -15.67
N TYR A 41 13.70 -19.62 -15.09
CA TYR A 41 13.91 -19.48 -13.64
C TYR A 41 12.58 -19.33 -12.89
N PHE A 42 11.77 -18.36 -13.28
CA PHE A 42 10.47 -18.12 -12.62
C PHE A 42 9.46 -19.23 -12.88
N ARG A 43 9.56 -19.94 -14.00
CA ARG A 43 8.74 -21.11 -14.29
C ARG A 43 9.11 -22.24 -13.34
N GLN A 44 10.38 -22.56 -13.21
CA GLN A 44 10.88 -23.60 -12.32
C GLN A 44 10.54 -23.33 -10.85
N LEU A 45 10.67 -22.08 -10.38
CA LEU A 45 10.23 -21.68 -9.02
C LEU A 45 8.71 -21.82 -8.80
N ARG A 46 7.90 -21.73 -9.86
CA ARG A 46 6.45 -21.99 -9.74
C ARG A 46 6.14 -23.48 -9.64
N GLU A 47 6.91 -24.31 -10.33
CA GLU A 47 6.77 -25.78 -10.30
C GLU A 47 7.30 -26.38 -9.00
N ASP A 48 8.47 -25.99 -8.56
CA ASP A 48 9.02 -26.30 -7.24
C ASP A 48 9.62 -25.05 -6.59
N PRO A 49 8.96 -24.47 -5.57
CA PRO A 49 9.45 -23.30 -4.83
C PRO A 49 10.79 -23.51 -4.10
N ARG A 50 11.27 -24.74 -4.04
CA ARG A 50 12.56 -25.10 -3.43
C ARG A 50 13.69 -25.21 -4.47
N SER A 51 13.44 -24.91 -5.75
CA SER A 51 14.46 -24.82 -6.78
C SER A 51 15.46 -23.72 -6.47
N PHE A 52 16.68 -23.88 -6.97
CA PHE A 52 17.78 -22.94 -6.78
C PHE A 52 18.16 -22.72 -5.31
N ARG A 53 18.09 -23.79 -4.52
CA ARG A 53 18.49 -23.82 -3.11
C ARG A 53 19.30 -25.07 -2.85
N PHE A 54 20.14 -25.01 -1.87
CA PHE A 54 20.81 -26.19 -1.35
C PHE A 54 19.80 -27.12 -0.66
N SER A 55 20.19 -28.36 -0.46
CA SER A 55 19.39 -29.40 0.21
C SER A 55 19.13 -29.01 1.68
N LEU A 56 20.15 -28.46 2.33
CA LEU A 56 20.11 -27.94 3.69
C LEU A 56 20.60 -26.48 3.68
N GLU A 57 19.73 -25.56 4.10
CA GLU A 57 20.05 -24.12 4.17
C GLU A 57 19.76 -23.53 5.54
N GLY A 58 20.34 -22.36 5.78
CA GLY A 58 20.07 -21.53 6.94
C GLY A 58 20.91 -21.91 8.15
N ALA A 59 20.43 -21.53 9.33
CA ALA A 59 21.16 -21.67 10.58
C ALA A 59 21.61 -23.12 10.89
N GLU A 60 20.86 -24.11 10.45
CA GLU A 60 21.21 -25.52 10.66
C GLU A 60 22.49 -25.88 9.89
N ARG A 61 22.61 -25.45 8.65
CA ARG A 61 23.82 -25.62 7.85
C ARG A 61 25.03 -24.91 8.50
N LEU A 62 24.84 -23.67 8.93
CA LEU A 62 25.87 -22.90 9.62
C LEU A 62 26.37 -23.60 10.88
N GLU A 63 25.50 -24.18 11.69
CA GLU A 63 25.90 -24.92 12.91
C GLU A 63 26.65 -26.22 12.58
N ARG A 64 26.25 -26.95 11.54
CA ARG A 64 26.98 -28.13 11.06
C ARG A 64 28.39 -27.76 10.60
N MET A 65 28.51 -26.70 9.81
CA MET A 65 29.80 -26.20 9.33
C MET A 65 30.72 -25.80 10.49
N ARG A 66 30.20 -25.07 11.48
CA ARG A 66 30.97 -24.75 12.69
C ARG A 66 31.44 -25.99 13.42
N ALA A 67 30.59 -27.00 13.59
CA ALA A 67 30.98 -28.23 14.26
C ALA A 67 32.05 -29.01 13.50
N GLY A 68 31.92 -29.13 12.18
CA GLY A 68 32.86 -29.81 11.31
C GLY A 68 34.23 -29.15 11.27
N MET A 69 34.29 -27.85 11.06
CA MET A 69 35.56 -27.08 11.03
C MET A 69 36.31 -27.15 12.38
N ARG A 70 35.59 -27.21 13.50
CA ARG A 70 36.19 -27.44 14.82
C ARG A 70 36.77 -28.82 14.96
N ALA A 71 36.04 -29.84 14.53
CA ALA A 71 36.52 -31.23 14.56
C ALA A 71 37.82 -31.36 13.74
N ALA A 72 37.85 -30.75 12.55
CA ALA A 72 39.03 -30.73 11.69
C ALA A 72 40.26 -30.00 12.34
N SER A 73 40.00 -28.95 13.15
CA SER A 73 41.06 -28.23 13.87
C SER A 73 41.52 -28.92 15.17
N GLY A 74 41.03 -30.13 15.46
CA GLY A 74 41.37 -30.88 16.67
C GLY A 74 40.74 -30.35 17.96
N ARG A 75 39.82 -29.41 17.86
CA ARG A 75 39.02 -28.91 18.98
C ARG A 75 37.76 -29.75 19.08
N GLY A 76 37.75 -30.71 20.04
CA GLY A 76 36.63 -31.64 20.24
C GLY A 76 35.25 -30.93 20.37
N PRO A 77 34.14 -31.65 20.04
CA PRO A 77 32.82 -31.10 20.18
C PRO A 77 32.54 -30.74 21.64
N ARG A 78 32.14 -29.50 21.90
CA ARG A 78 31.51 -29.18 23.18
C ARG A 78 30.11 -29.82 23.22
N PRO A 79 29.78 -30.61 24.24
CA PRO A 79 28.44 -31.12 24.40
C PRO A 79 27.51 -29.95 24.77
N GLY A 80 26.90 -29.35 23.80
CA GLY A 80 25.95 -28.27 23.98
C GLY A 80 24.76 -28.51 23.07
N ARG A 81 23.58 -28.63 23.66
CA ARG A 81 22.28 -28.69 23.01
C ARG A 81 22.30 -27.96 21.67
N LEU A 82 21.90 -28.63 20.60
CA LEU A 82 21.26 -28.08 19.42
C LEU A 82 19.97 -27.37 19.85
N ALA A 83 20.10 -26.29 20.57
CA ALA A 83 18.99 -25.41 20.84
C ALA A 83 19.08 -24.33 19.78
N LEU A 84 18.14 -24.35 18.86
CA LEU A 84 17.73 -23.19 18.05
C LEU A 84 17.29 -22.05 19.01
N GLN A 85 18.21 -21.55 19.81
CA GLN A 85 18.01 -20.38 20.63
C GLN A 85 18.49 -19.19 19.83
N GLY A 86 17.55 -18.51 19.17
CA GLY A 86 17.69 -17.20 18.57
C GLY A 86 18.87 -17.07 17.62
N LEU A 87 18.61 -16.80 16.35
CA LEU A 87 19.62 -16.56 15.30
C LEU A 87 20.39 -15.24 15.49
N GLY A 88 20.72 -14.92 16.73
CA GLY A 88 21.51 -13.76 17.12
C GLY A 88 23.02 -13.96 16.95
N PRO A 89 23.80 -12.91 17.21
CA PRO A 89 25.26 -12.96 17.19
C PRO A 89 25.82 -14.11 18.03
N ARG A 90 26.83 -14.82 17.51
CA ARG A 90 27.44 -15.96 18.16
C ARG A 90 28.83 -15.61 18.70
N GLU A 91 29.13 -16.08 19.90
CA GLU A 91 30.47 -15.97 20.47
C GLU A 91 31.46 -16.92 19.79
N GLU A 92 30.98 -18.02 19.21
CA GLU A 92 31.79 -19.03 18.57
C GLU A 92 31.93 -18.80 17.07
N PRO A 93 33.11 -18.45 16.56
CA PRO A 93 33.27 -18.14 15.14
C PRO A 93 33.28 -19.41 14.28
N VAL A 94 32.94 -19.22 13.00
CA VAL A 94 33.38 -20.12 11.93
C VAL A 94 34.85 -19.86 11.70
N GLU A 95 35.71 -20.85 11.93
CA GLU A 95 37.17 -20.73 11.84
C GLU A 95 37.84 -22.01 11.36
N GLY A 96 38.97 -21.89 10.68
CA GLY A 96 39.75 -23.00 10.15
C GLY A 96 39.72 -23.03 8.63
N THR A 97 40.31 -24.14 8.07
CA THR A 97 40.34 -24.30 6.60
C THR A 97 39.05 -24.90 6.08
N PHE A 98 38.46 -24.26 5.10
CA PHE A 98 37.28 -24.74 4.37
C PHE A 98 37.73 -25.28 3.01
N HIS A 99 37.65 -26.61 2.85
CA HIS A 99 38.03 -27.29 1.60
C HIS A 99 36.77 -27.44 0.70
N PHE A 100 36.91 -27.07 -0.57
CA PHE A 100 35.84 -27.29 -1.53
C PHE A 100 36.37 -27.65 -2.92
N PRO A 101 35.66 -28.54 -3.66
CA PRO A 101 36.06 -28.97 -4.98
C PRO A 101 35.53 -28.04 -6.05
N LEU A 102 36.34 -27.73 -7.05
CA LEU A 102 36.00 -27.02 -8.26
C LEU A 102 36.23 -27.92 -9.46
N VAL A 103 35.17 -28.39 -10.09
CA VAL A 103 35.22 -29.31 -11.23
C VAL A 103 34.97 -28.56 -12.55
N LEU A 104 35.67 -28.93 -13.60
CA LEU A 104 35.63 -28.26 -14.90
C LEU A 104 34.98 -29.20 -15.93
N GLY A 105 33.90 -28.77 -16.62
CA GLY A 105 33.20 -29.55 -17.61
C GLY A 105 33.25 -28.95 -19.01
N LEU A 106 33.41 -29.78 -20.05
CA LEU A 106 33.35 -29.41 -21.45
C LEU A 106 32.13 -30.03 -22.10
N PHE A 107 31.50 -29.28 -22.99
CA PHE A 107 30.44 -29.79 -23.84
C PHE A 107 31.00 -30.62 -24.99
N SER A 108 30.25 -31.59 -25.50
CA SER A 108 30.68 -32.45 -26.62
C SER A 108 30.85 -31.69 -27.94
N ASP A 109 30.18 -30.55 -28.08
CA ASP A 109 30.25 -29.66 -29.25
C ASP A 109 31.28 -28.51 -29.08
N ASN A 110 32.17 -28.62 -28.09
CA ASN A 110 33.31 -27.72 -27.93
C ASN A 110 34.40 -28.18 -28.92
N GLU A 111 34.59 -27.43 -30.01
CA GLU A 111 35.57 -27.77 -31.07
C GLU A 111 37.03 -27.40 -30.69
N ASP A 112 37.17 -26.33 -29.85
CA ASP A 112 38.47 -25.82 -29.43
C ASP A 112 38.82 -26.29 -27.99
N PRO A 113 40.10 -26.44 -27.65
CA PRO A 113 40.52 -26.62 -26.27
C PRO A 113 40.10 -25.42 -25.40
N PRO A 114 39.89 -25.63 -24.10
CA PRO A 114 39.51 -24.52 -23.21
C PRO A 114 40.63 -23.46 -23.22
N LEU A 115 40.19 -22.17 -23.18
CA LEU A 115 41.10 -21.02 -23.21
C LEU A 115 42.11 -21.01 -22.07
N PHE A 116 41.72 -21.61 -20.93
CA PHE A 116 42.53 -21.64 -19.72
C PHE A 116 42.68 -23.06 -19.21
N SER A 117 43.89 -23.41 -18.82
CA SER A 117 44.24 -24.68 -18.18
C SER A 117 43.76 -24.70 -16.70
N ARG A 118 43.64 -25.91 -16.16
CA ARG A 118 43.39 -26.12 -14.73
C ARG A 118 44.30 -25.28 -13.80
N SER A 119 45.59 -25.22 -14.16
CA SER A 119 46.58 -24.49 -13.34
C SER A 119 46.40 -22.98 -13.37
N GLU A 120 45.98 -22.43 -14.51
CA GLU A 120 45.65 -21.00 -14.61
C GLU A 120 44.39 -20.69 -13.79
N ILE A 121 43.37 -21.54 -13.89
CA ILE A 121 42.10 -21.38 -13.09
C ILE A 121 42.41 -21.53 -11.59
N GLN A 122 43.22 -22.51 -11.18
CA GLN A 122 43.62 -22.68 -9.79
C GLN A 122 44.37 -21.45 -9.28
N SER A 123 45.30 -20.91 -10.08
CA SER A 123 46.05 -19.70 -9.73
C SER A 123 45.16 -18.50 -9.59
N GLU A 124 44.26 -18.30 -10.58
CA GLU A 124 43.37 -17.12 -10.62
C GLU A 124 42.41 -17.08 -9.43
N PHE A 125 41.81 -18.20 -9.08
CA PHE A 125 40.81 -18.21 -8.00
C PHE A 125 41.42 -18.45 -6.59
N PHE A 126 42.54 -19.19 -6.47
CA PHE A 126 43.00 -19.67 -5.16
C PHE A 126 44.45 -19.35 -4.81
N ASP A 127 45.42 -19.77 -5.66
CA ASP A 127 46.83 -19.76 -5.27
C ASP A 127 47.49 -18.40 -5.50
N GLY A 128 46.94 -17.58 -6.37
CA GLY A 128 47.48 -16.31 -6.84
C GLY A 128 48.75 -16.50 -7.74
N PRO A 129 49.20 -15.40 -8.31
CA PRO A 129 48.53 -14.11 -8.25
C PRO A 129 47.25 -14.08 -9.09
N ASN A 130 46.19 -13.44 -8.55
CA ASN A 130 44.99 -13.13 -9.31
C ASN A 130 45.28 -11.96 -10.30
N SER A 131 44.86 -12.09 -11.55
CA SER A 131 45.15 -11.10 -12.59
C SER A 131 44.38 -9.80 -12.41
N LEU A 132 43.26 -9.82 -11.70
CA LEU A 132 42.32 -8.71 -11.61
C LEU A 132 42.30 -8.01 -10.24
N GLY A 133 42.37 -8.74 -9.16
CA GLY A 133 42.21 -8.14 -7.86
C GLY A 133 42.59 -8.99 -6.67
N GLN A 134 41.70 -9.85 -6.22
CA GLN A 134 41.92 -10.76 -5.08
C GLN A 134 41.57 -12.19 -5.48
N THR A 135 42.21 -13.15 -4.80
CA THR A 135 41.76 -14.55 -4.81
C THR A 135 40.64 -14.75 -3.77
N ILE A 136 39.93 -15.87 -3.87
CA ILE A 136 38.88 -16.25 -2.90
C ILE A 136 39.44 -16.40 -1.48
N PRO A 137 40.61 -17.09 -1.28
CA PRO A 137 41.27 -17.14 0.03
C PRO A 137 41.61 -15.75 0.59
N GLU A 138 42.20 -14.86 -0.21
CA GLU A 138 42.56 -13.51 0.24
C GLU A 138 41.31 -12.72 0.68
N PHE A 139 40.23 -12.82 -0.08
CA PHE A 139 38.97 -12.15 0.26
C PHE A 139 38.37 -12.69 1.56
N TYR A 140 38.27 -14.02 1.72
CA TYR A 140 37.70 -14.61 2.93
C TYR A 140 38.60 -14.46 4.16
N ASP A 141 39.94 -14.48 3.99
CA ASP A 141 40.88 -14.12 5.05
C ASP A 141 40.62 -12.68 5.53
N GLU A 142 40.52 -11.74 4.60
CA GLU A 142 40.22 -10.35 4.89
C GLU A 142 38.90 -10.19 5.65
N ILE A 143 37.76 -10.69 5.13
CA ILE A 143 36.46 -10.45 5.73
C ILE A 143 36.23 -11.20 7.04
N SER A 144 36.88 -12.37 7.22
CA SER A 144 36.87 -13.15 8.48
C SER A 144 37.85 -12.64 9.54
N GLY A 145 38.86 -11.84 9.13
CA GLY A 145 39.94 -11.38 9.99
C GLY A 145 40.93 -12.48 10.32
N GLY A 146 41.33 -13.24 9.31
CA GLY A 146 42.27 -14.33 9.41
C GLY A 146 41.71 -15.58 10.08
N ARG A 147 40.38 -15.74 10.16
CA ARG A 147 39.78 -16.91 10.80
C ARG A 147 39.50 -18.05 9.85
N VAL A 148 39.19 -17.74 8.59
CA VAL A 148 38.82 -18.73 7.59
C VAL A 148 39.80 -18.71 6.43
N ASP A 149 40.35 -19.88 6.15
CA ASP A 149 41.18 -20.18 4.98
C ASP A 149 40.35 -20.99 3.97
N MET A 150 40.13 -20.43 2.77
CA MET A 150 39.36 -21.06 1.71
C MET A 150 40.25 -21.89 0.80
N ALA A 151 40.39 -23.18 1.06
CA ALA A 151 41.23 -24.10 0.30
C ALA A 151 40.47 -24.75 -0.86
N GLY A 152 40.35 -24.07 -1.98
CA GLY A 152 39.76 -24.62 -3.19
C GLY A 152 40.69 -25.52 -3.97
N ARG A 153 40.20 -26.65 -4.47
CA ARG A 153 40.94 -27.59 -5.35
C ARG A 153 40.27 -27.70 -6.70
N THR A 154 40.94 -27.24 -7.75
CA THR A 154 40.49 -27.37 -9.13
C THR A 154 40.89 -28.71 -9.74
N PHE A 155 39.93 -29.43 -10.30
CA PHE A 155 40.16 -30.66 -11.04
C PHE A 155 40.35 -30.38 -12.54
N ASP A 156 40.95 -31.31 -13.29
CA ASP A 156 41.14 -31.14 -14.73
C ASP A 156 39.81 -31.09 -15.50
N TRP A 157 39.86 -30.52 -16.69
CA TRP A 157 38.71 -30.49 -17.59
C TRP A 157 38.21 -31.89 -17.93
N GLN A 158 36.92 -32.10 -17.78
CA GLN A 158 36.22 -33.36 -18.13
C GLN A 158 35.34 -33.15 -19.35
N GLN A 159 35.65 -33.93 -20.40
CA GLN A 159 34.80 -33.95 -21.61
C GLN A 159 33.52 -34.71 -21.32
N THR A 160 32.37 -34.07 -21.42
CA THR A 160 31.08 -34.74 -21.30
C THR A 160 30.56 -35.18 -22.67
N GLY A 161 29.63 -36.13 -22.70
CA GLY A 161 28.98 -36.54 -23.94
C GLY A 161 27.81 -35.66 -24.39
N LEU A 162 27.58 -34.54 -23.68
CA LEU A 162 26.43 -33.67 -23.88
C LEU A 162 26.81 -32.38 -24.61
N THR A 163 26.01 -32.01 -25.61
CA THR A 163 26.11 -30.73 -26.30
C THR A 163 25.62 -29.60 -25.39
N ARG A 164 26.01 -28.37 -25.71
CA ARG A 164 25.53 -27.18 -24.96
C ARG A 164 24.01 -27.07 -25.00
N GLU A 165 23.36 -27.40 -26.14
CA GLU A 165 21.92 -27.39 -26.31
C GLU A 165 21.23 -28.42 -25.39
N GLU A 166 21.80 -29.65 -25.30
CA GLU A 166 21.28 -30.69 -24.40
C GLU A 166 21.41 -30.33 -22.91
N VAL A 167 22.37 -29.47 -22.54
CA VAL A 167 22.56 -28.99 -21.18
C VAL A 167 21.67 -27.79 -20.88
N THR A 168 21.60 -26.82 -21.79
CA THR A 168 20.84 -25.58 -21.56
C THR A 168 19.34 -25.73 -21.78
N LEU A 169 18.93 -26.68 -22.64
CA LEU A 169 17.53 -26.96 -23.01
C LEU A 169 16.77 -25.73 -23.52
N GLY A 170 17.45 -24.69 -24.02
CA GLY A 170 16.87 -23.42 -24.41
C GLY A 170 16.29 -22.60 -23.25
N ASP A 171 16.59 -22.97 -22.01
CA ASP A 171 16.10 -22.36 -20.77
C ASP A 171 17.25 -22.04 -19.79
N ALA A 172 18.44 -21.76 -20.33
CA ALA A 172 19.64 -21.39 -19.57
C ALA A 172 20.02 -22.41 -18.47
N ALA A 173 19.75 -23.70 -18.68
CA ALA A 173 19.98 -24.79 -17.72
C ALA A 173 19.16 -24.71 -16.40
N LEU A 174 18.06 -23.99 -16.39
CA LEU A 174 17.26 -23.69 -15.20
C LEU A 174 16.04 -24.61 -15.05
N VAL A 175 16.03 -25.79 -15.67
CA VAL A 175 14.89 -26.71 -15.62
C VAL A 175 15.30 -28.08 -15.07
N ALA A 176 14.55 -28.57 -14.07
CA ALA A 176 14.73 -29.93 -13.55
C ALA A 176 14.33 -30.98 -14.56
N ARG A 177 15.23 -31.97 -14.82
CA ARG A 177 15.02 -33.05 -15.77
C ARG A 177 15.59 -34.38 -15.27
N ARG A 178 14.89 -35.49 -15.54
CA ARG A 178 15.39 -36.82 -15.21
C ARG A 178 16.58 -37.26 -16.10
N THR A 179 16.62 -36.73 -17.31
CA THR A 179 17.66 -37.03 -18.33
C THR A 179 18.03 -35.74 -19.06
N GLY A 180 19.30 -35.59 -19.40
CA GLY A 180 19.81 -34.34 -19.99
C GLY A 180 19.83 -33.19 -18.98
N GLY A 181 20.03 -31.97 -19.47
CA GLY A 181 20.12 -30.77 -18.66
C GLY A 181 21.38 -30.71 -17.81
N ILE A 182 21.41 -29.68 -16.93
CA ILE A 182 22.60 -29.40 -16.09
C ILE A 182 22.89 -30.55 -15.12
N GLY A 183 21.88 -31.25 -14.63
CA GLY A 183 22.07 -32.38 -13.71
C GLY A 183 22.84 -33.54 -14.36
N ALA A 184 22.55 -33.86 -15.63
CA ALA A 184 23.29 -34.90 -16.35
C ALA A 184 24.70 -34.44 -16.73
N PHE A 185 24.89 -33.16 -17.03
CA PHE A 185 26.22 -32.58 -17.26
C PHE A 185 27.13 -32.68 -16.02
N ILE A 186 26.61 -32.30 -14.86
CA ILE A 186 27.36 -32.39 -13.60
C ILE A 186 27.64 -33.85 -13.24
N GLU A 187 26.70 -34.76 -13.41
CA GLU A 187 26.90 -36.20 -13.15
C GLU A 187 28.03 -36.75 -14.01
N ALA A 188 28.05 -36.47 -15.33
CA ALA A 188 29.10 -36.94 -16.22
C ALA A 188 30.48 -36.41 -15.82
N ILE A 189 30.59 -35.15 -15.35
CA ILE A 189 31.80 -34.59 -14.81
C ILE A 189 32.24 -35.36 -13.54
N LEU A 190 31.30 -35.58 -12.63
CA LEU A 190 31.60 -36.27 -11.37
C LEU A 190 32.01 -37.72 -11.56
N GLU A 191 31.35 -38.45 -12.48
CA GLU A 191 31.76 -39.81 -12.84
C GLU A 191 33.24 -39.84 -13.33
N ALA A 192 33.62 -38.89 -14.16
CA ALA A 192 34.97 -38.80 -14.70
C ALA A 192 35.98 -38.44 -13.60
N VAL A 193 35.67 -37.44 -12.74
CA VAL A 193 36.56 -37.02 -11.63
C VAL A 193 36.67 -38.12 -10.59
N ASP A 194 35.55 -38.75 -10.18
CA ASP A 194 35.54 -39.79 -9.16
C ASP A 194 36.38 -41.04 -9.63
N SER A 195 36.34 -41.33 -10.93
CA SER A 195 37.15 -42.42 -11.51
C SER A 195 38.68 -42.25 -11.35
N THR A 196 39.14 -41.03 -11.06
CA THR A 196 40.53 -40.71 -10.80
C THR A 196 41.01 -41.09 -9.38
N GLY A 197 40.09 -41.56 -8.52
CA GLY A 197 40.37 -41.96 -7.14
C GLY A 197 40.49 -40.78 -6.16
N VAL A 198 39.70 -39.75 -6.38
CA VAL A 198 39.60 -38.61 -5.47
C VAL A 198 39.04 -39.08 -4.12
N ASP A 199 39.68 -38.65 -3.04
CA ASP A 199 39.13 -38.75 -1.70
C ASP A 199 38.16 -37.56 -1.44
N TRP A 200 36.87 -37.81 -1.57
CA TRP A 200 35.84 -36.80 -1.39
C TRP A 200 35.55 -36.46 0.07
N SER A 201 36.03 -37.29 1.03
CA SER A 201 35.79 -37.03 2.46
C SER A 201 36.49 -35.75 2.95
N GLN A 202 37.52 -35.28 2.25
CA GLN A 202 38.19 -34.00 2.56
C GLN A 202 37.30 -32.78 2.36
N PHE A 203 36.20 -32.90 1.61
CA PHE A 203 35.23 -31.84 1.28
C PHE A 203 33.94 -31.94 2.07
N ASP A 204 33.84 -32.86 3.03
CA ASP A 204 32.78 -33.04 4.01
C ASP A 204 33.24 -32.55 5.39
N GLN A 205 33.32 -31.22 5.56
CA GLN A 205 33.76 -30.64 6.84
C GLN A 205 32.65 -30.71 7.89
N SER A 206 31.36 -30.79 7.44
CA SER A 206 30.21 -30.94 8.33
C SER A 206 30.14 -32.33 8.93
N GLY A 207 30.77 -33.34 8.34
CA GLY A 207 30.81 -34.72 8.80
C GLY A 207 29.44 -35.44 8.61
N ASP A 208 28.61 -34.96 7.71
CA ASP A 208 27.28 -35.54 7.51
C ASP A 208 27.22 -36.57 6.37
N GLY A 209 28.35 -36.78 5.70
CA GLY A 209 28.48 -37.72 4.59
C GLY A 209 28.20 -37.09 3.22
N TYR A 210 28.13 -35.76 3.17
CA TYR A 210 27.97 -35.02 1.92
C TYR A 210 29.11 -34.02 1.73
N VAL A 211 29.55 -33.84 0.51
CA VAL A 211 30.38 -32.70 0.14
C VAL A 211 29.63 -31.42 0.47
N ASP A 212 30.25 -30.52 1.26
CA ASP A 212 29.53 -29.32 1.75
C ASP A 212 29.05 -28.44 0.63
N VAL A 213 29.85 -28.18 -0.40
CA VAL A 213 29.45 -27.49 -1.63
C VAL A 213 30.35 -27.87 -2.79
N LEU A 214 29.80 -28.25 -3.92
CA LEU A 214 30.49 -28.43 -5.18
C LEU A 214 30.42 -27.16 -6.01
N THR A 215 31.55 -26.75 -6.58
CA THR A 215 31.56 -25.69 -7.61
C THR A 215 31.84 -26.30 -8.98
N VAL A 216 30.97 -25.99 -9.94
CA VAL A 216 31.04 -26.47 -11.31
C VAL A 216 31.31 -25.30 -12.24
N ILE A 217 32.36 -25.41 -13.06
CA ILE A 217 32.70 -24.42 -14.07
C ILE A 217 32.40 -24.98 -15.47
N HIS A 218 31.67 -24.22 -16.27
CA HIS A 218 31.48 -24.51 -17.67
C HIS A 218 32.33 -23.58 -18.58
N PRO A 219 32.68 -23.97 -19.78
CA PRO A 219 33.46 -23.12 -20.68
C PRO A 219 32.60 -21.99 -21.25
N GLY A 220 33.20 -20.85 -21.49
CA GLY A 220 32.56 -19.68 -22.05
C GLY A 220 31.87 -18.78 -21.03
N GLY A 221 31.15 -17.79 -21.51
CA GLY A 221 30.44 -16.80 -20.68
C GLY A 221 29.06 -17.29 -20.24
N GLY A 222 28.55 -16.71 -19.15
CA GLY A 222 27.25 -17.04 -18.60
C GLY A 222 26.07 -16.35 -19.33
N ALA A 223 24.86 -16.86 -19.07
CA ALA A 223 23.63 -16.26 -19.59
C ALA A 223 23.34 -14.88 -18.94
N GLU A 224 23.91 -14.58 -17.82
CA GLU A 224 23.84 -13.30 -17.14
C GLU A 224 24.45 -12.14 -17.91
N CYS A 225 25.32 -12.43 -18.86
CA CYS A 225 25.97 -11.40 -19.68
C CYS A 225 25.03 -10.77 -20.71
N ASP A 226 24.12 -11.55 -21.29
CA ASP A 226 23.28 -11.11 -22.42
C ASP A 226 21.85 -11.66 -22.39
N GLY A 227 21.50 -12.47 -21.39
CA GLY A 227 20.20 -13.11 -21.25
C GLY A 227 19.95 -14.27 -22.23
N ALA A 228 21.00 -14.78 -22.87
CA ALA A 228 20.89 -15.85 -23.86
C ALA A 228 20.51 -17.18 -23.20
N THR A 229 19.41 -17.78 -23.62
CA THR A 229 18.90 -19.03 -23.04
C THR A 229 19.66 -20.29 -23.47
N ASN A 230 20.54 -20.19 -24.44
CA ASN A 230 21.49 -21.23 -24.87
C ASN A 230 22.84 -21.16 -24.15
N ARG A 231 22.96 -20.35 -23.09
CA ARG A 231 24.07 -20.32 -22.15
C ARG A 231 23.57 -20.72 -20.77
N ILE A 232 24.45 -21.20 -19.90
CA ILE A 232 24.08 -21.52 -18.53
C ILE A 232 23.98 -20.23 -17.72
N TRP A 233 22.88 -20.05 -17.02
CA TRP A 233 22.72 -19.02 -15.98
C TRP A 233 23.39 -19.49 -14.71
N SER A 234 24.28 -18.70 -14.12
CA SER A 234 24.90 -19.03 -12.83
C SER A 234 23.84 -19.21 -11.74
N HIS A 235 23.93 -20.29 -11.01
CA HIS A 235 22.99 -20.60 -9.94
C HIS A 235 23.54 -21.66 -8.99
N ARG A 236 22.95 -21.73 -7.81
CA ARG A 236 23.11 -22.86 -6.89
C ARG A 236 21.88 -23.76 -6.96
N TRP A 237 22.05 -25.05 -6.73
CA TRP A 237 20.94 -25.99 -6.62
C TRP A 237 21.42 -27.30 -5.98
N SER A 238 20.58 -28.37 -6.02
CA SER A 238 20.95 -29.74 -5.63
C SER A 238 20.70 -30.73 -6.75
N LEU A 239 21.56 -31.74 -6.87
CA LEU A 239 21.44 -32.82 -7.85
C LEU A 239 20.18 -33.62 -7.67
N SER A 240 19.78 -33.89 -6.42
CA SER A 240 18.53 -34.58 -6.08
C SER A 240 17.30 -33.89 -6.69
N ARG A 241 17.30 -32.56 -6.77
CA ARG A 241 16.17 -31.76 -7.33
C ARG A 241 16.30 -31.54 -8.82
N VAL A 242 17.46 -31.10 -9.29
CA VAL A 242 17.65 -30.77 -10.70
C VAL A 242 17.52 -32.01 -11.60
N THR A 243 17.81 -33.20 -11.10
CA THR A 243 17.59 -34.48 -11.77
C THR A 243 16.15 -35.03 -11.63
N ALA A 244 15.21 -34.20 -11.10
CA ALA A 244 13.84 -34.57 -10.84
C ALA A 244 13.72 -35.88 -10.03
N GLY A 245 14.55 -36.02 -8.99
CA GLY A 245 14.60 -37.17 -8.09
C GLY A 245 15.27 -38.44 -8.65
N ARG A 246 15.93 -38.36 -9.80
CA ARG A 246 16.71 -39.52 -10.31
C ARG A 246 17.91 -39.82 -9.41
N LEU A 247 18.60 -38.80 -8.95
CA LEU A 247 19.64 -38.87 -7.94
C LEU A 247 19.06 -38.38 -6.60
N ALA A 248 18.14 -39.16 -6.02
CA ALA A 248 17.38 -38.74 -4.84
C ALA A 248 18.27 -38.36 -3.62
N ASP A 249 19.43 -39.04 -3.50
CA ASP A 249 20.40 -38.79 -2.43
C ASP A 249 21.67 -38.08 -2.96
N GLY A 250 21.59 -37.39 -4.11
CA GLY A 250 22.73 -36.83 -4.80
C GLY A 250 23.56 -37.87 -5.55
N PHE A 251 24.74 -37.46 -6.05
CA PHE A 251 25.69 -38.34 -6.70
C PHE A 251 26.47 -39.11 -5.64
N ARG A 252 26.46 -40.44 -5.71
CA ARG A 252 27.22 -41.32 -4.81
C ARG A 252 28.65 -41.47 -5.33
N THR A 253 29.63 -41.05 -4.57
CA THR A 253 31.06 -41.20 -4.91
C THR A 253 31.59 -42.60 -4.63
N SER A 254 32.81 -42.87 -5.06
CA SER A 254 33.54 -44.09 -4.70
C SER A 254 34.22 -44.01 -3.31
N THR A 255 34.26 -42.86 -2.67
CA THR A 255 34.89 -42.64 -1.37
C THR A 255 34.02 -43.17 -0.24
N PRO A 256 34.50 -44.13 0.57
CA PRO A 256 33.80 -44.56 1.78
C PRO A 256 33.71 -43.44 2.81
N ARG A 257 32.63 -43.36 3.56
CA ARG A 257 32.51 -42.46 4.70
C ARG A 257 33.55 -42.82 5.80
N PRO A 258 34.09 -41.84 6.51
CA PRO A 258 35.03 -42.09 7.63
C PRO A 258 34.40 -42.92 8.77
N ASP A 259 33.11 -42.88 8.99
CA ASP A 259 32.36 -43.67 9.97
C ASP A 259 32.15 -45.11 9.53
N GLY A 260 32.41 -45.47 8.29
CA GLY A 260 32.25 -46.80 7.72
C GLY A 260 30.81 -47.10 7.27
N GLU A 261 29.88 -46.16 7.38
CA GLU A 261 28.46 -46.35 7.04
C GLU A 261 28.09 -45.81 5.66
N GLY A 262 28.64 -46.41 4.60
CA GLY A 262 28.29 -46.04 3.21
C GLY A 262 29.42 -45.22 2.53
N TYR A 263 28.99 -44.30 1.69
CA TYR A 263 29.89 -43.51 0.85
C TYR A 263 29.57 -42.00 0.99
N ILE A 264 30.55 -41.17 0.64
CA ILE A 264 30.31 -39.72 0.52
C ILE A 264 29.41 -39.45 -0.67
N HIS A 265 28.48 -38.54 -0.51
CA HIS A 265 27.58 -38.09 -1.54
C HIS A 265 27.86 -36.64 -1.94
N ILE A 266 27.44 -36.25 -3.14
CA ILE A 266 27.50 -34.87 -3.62
C ILE A 266 26.10 -34.51 -4.05
N ASP A 267 25.47 -33.53 -3.38
CA ASP A 267 24.13 -33.09 -3.74
C ASP A 267 24.11 -31.59 -4.05
N ASP A 268 24.63 -30.76 -3.18
CA ASP A 268 24.63 -29.31 -3.28
C ASP A 268 25.73 -28.82 -4.21
N TYR A 269 25.35 -28.00 -5.20
CA TYR A 269 26.29 -27.45 -6.17
C TYR A 269 26.02 -25.98 -6.51
N THR A 270 27.07 -25.28 -6.93
CA THR A 270 27.00 -24.04 -7.68
C THR A 270 27.50 -24.27 -9.09
N VAL A 271 26.96 -23.57 -10.08
CA VAL A 271 27.47 -23.60 -11.47
C VAL A 271 27.71 -22.18 -11.96
N GLN A 272 28.86 -21.97 -12.63
CA GLN A 272 29.30 -20.62 -13.01
C GLN A 272 30.13 -20.69 -14.30
N PRO A 273 30.17 -19.56 -15.06
CA PRO A 273 31.00 -19.49 -16.26
C PRO A 273 32.47 -19.37 -15.93
N LEU A 274 33.31 -19.91 -16.81
CA LEU A 274 34.73 -19.64 -16.77
C LEU A 274 35.07 -18.20 -17.16
N LEU A 275 34.36 -17.68 -18.18
CA LEU A 275 34.73 -16.40 -18.76
C LEU A 275 33.82 -15.26 -18.23
N ALA A 276 34.47 -14.14 -17.98
CA ALA A 276 33.79 -12.86 -17.80
C ALA A 276 32.95 -12.49 -19.02
N CYS A 277 32.11 -11.46 -18.90
CA CYS A 277 31.22 -11.04 -19.99
C CYS A 277 31.93 -10.49 -21.24
N ASP A 278 33.21 -10.18 -21.15
CA ASP A 278 34.04 -9.83 -22.30
C ASP A 278 34.42 -11.05 -23.18
N GLY A 279 34.27 -12.26 -22.62
CA GLY A 279 34.59 -13.51 -23.32
C GLY A 279 36.10 -13.81 -23.44
N GLU A 280 36.96 -13.01 -22.82
CA GLU A 280 38.44 -13.08 -22.97
C GLU A 280 39.14 -13.44 -21.69
N ARG A 281 38.62 -12.99 -20.53
CA ARG A 281 39.25 -13.16 -19.22
C ARG A 281 38.51 -14.21 -18.40
N ILE A 282 39.21 -14.77 -17.39
CA ILE A 282 38.55 -15.59 -16.36
C ILE A 282 37.55 -14.68 -15.59
N SER A 283 36.42 -15.25 -15.20
CA SER A 283 35.41 -14.56 -14.39
C SER A 283 35.97 -14.04 -13.09
N GLU A 284 35.42 -12.92 -12.65
CA GLU A 284 35.78 -12.30 -11.38
C GLU A 284 35.24 -13.12 -10.18
N ILE A 285 35.87 -12.97 -9.02
CA ILE A 285 35.56 -13.77 -7.82
C ILE A 285 34.22 -13.43 -7.15
N GLY A 286 33.59 -12.31 -7.51
CA GLY A 286 32.47 -11.77 -6.76
C GLY A 286 31.26 -12.71 -6.63
N THR A 287 30.86 -13.31 -7.74
CA THR A 287 29.77 -14.30 -7.75
C THR A 287 30.17 -15.56 -6.98
N PHE A 288 31.41 -16.03 -7.16
CA PHE A 288 31.94 -17.16 -6.41
C PHE A 288 31.89 -16.92 -4.90
N ALA A 289 32.37 -15.77 -4.46
CA ALA A 289 32.38 -15.42 -3.05
C ALA A 289 30.96 -15.37 -2.47
N HIS A 290 30.00 -14.84 -3.21
CA HIS A 290 28.58 -14.85 -2.81
C HIS A 290 28.05 -16.28 -2.66
N GLU A 291 28.21 -17.13 -3.69
CA GLU A 291 27.73 -18.51 -3.66
C GLU A 291 28.40 -19.36 -2.55
N LEU A 292 29.69 -19.12 -2.28
CA LEU A 292 30.37 -19.77 -1.15
C LEU A 292 29.84 -19.29 0.21
N GLY A 293 29.35 -18.05 0.30
CA GLY A 293 28.61 -17.57 1.47
C GLY A 293 27.40 -18.44 1.80
N HIS A 294 26.69 -18.90 0.78
CA HIS A 294 25.62 -19.87 0.96
C HIS A 294 26.11 -21.23 1.45
N GLY A 295 27.32 -21.62 1.06
CA GLY A 295 27.99 -22.81 1.59
C GLY A 295 28.08 -22.81 3.12
N PHE A 296 28.18 -21.66 3.75
CA PHE A 296 28.11 -21.48 5.20
C PHE A 296 26.66 -21.39 5.75
N GLY A 297 25.63 -21.47 4.92
CA GLY A 297 24.22 -21.39 5.32
C GLY A 297 23.64 -19.97 5.34
N LEU A 298 24.36 -18.97 4.84
CA LEU A 298 23.89 -17.59 4.78
C LEU A 298 22.77 -17.44 3.72
N PRO A 299 21.70 -16.70 4.01
CA PRO A 299 20.64 -16.44 3.04
C PRO A 299 21.01 -15.27 2.13
N ASP A 300 20.30 -15.16 1.00
CA ASP A 300 20.26 -13.93 0.24
C ASP A 300 19.64 -12.80 1.06
N LEU A 301 20.26 -11.63 1.02
CA LEU A 301 19.77 -10.42 1.66
C LEU A 301 19.10 -9.46 0.68
N TYR A 302 18.76 -9.93 -0.53
CA TYR A 302 17.86 -9.28 -1.47
C TYR A 302 16.54 -10.07 -1.56
N ARG A 303 15.57 -9.55 -2.29
CA ARG A 303 14.28 -10.23 -2.47
C ARG A 303 14.41 -11.42 -3.42
N THR A 304 14.19 -12.63 -2.91
CA THR A 304 14.18 -13.89 -3.68
C THR A 304 12.78 -14.32 -4.10
N GLY A 305 11.74 -13.72 -3.50
CA GLY A 305 10.34 -14.04 -3.75
C GLY A 305 9.77 -13.45 -5.03
N ARG A 306 8.48 -13.73 -5.29
CA ARG A 306 7.77 -13.15 -6.44
C ARG A 306 7.62 -11.65 -6.31
N GLY A 307 7.72 -10.95 -7.43
CA GLY A 307 7.51 -9.51 -7.53
C GLY A 307 8.66 -8.78 -8.17
N ARG A 308 8.70 -7.47 -7.96
CA ARG A 308 9.80 -6.64 -8.41
C ARG A 308 11.04 -6.96 -7.60
N PHE A 309 12.22 -6.98 -8.24
CA PHE A 309 13.48 -7.10 -7.54
C PHE A 309 13.67 -5.95 -6.55
N ILE A 310 14.17 -6.27 -5.35
CA ILE A 310 14.49 -5.34 -4.28
C ILE A 310 15.88 -5.71 -3.77
N PRO A 311 16.85 -4.78 -3.79
CA PRO A 311 18.23 -5.05 -3.41
C PRO A 311 18.44 -5.46 -1.95
N GLY A 312 17.48 -5.13 -1.06
CA GLY A 312 17.59 -5.48 0.36
C GLY A 312 18.79 -4.82 1.04
N ALA A 313 19.84 -5.60 1.31
CA ALA A 313 21.08 -5.06 1.85
C ALA A 313 21.93 -4.30 0.80
N GLY A 314 21.60 -4.43 -0.47
CA GLY A 314 22.34 -3.79 -1.55
C GLY A 314 23.81 -4.20 -1.61
N ASN A 315 24.65 -3.30 -2.07
CA ASN A 315 26.10 -3.52 -2.13
C ASN A 315 26.79 -3.41 -0.75
N TRP A 316 26.04 -3.11 0.31
CA TRP A 316 26.59 -3.03 1.67
C TRP A 316 26.86 -4.40 2.30
N ASP A 317 26.38 -5.48 1.67
CA ASP A 317 26.63 -6.85 2.11
C ASP A 317 26.89 -7.77 0.92
N LEU A 318 27.88 -8.67 1.05
CA LEU A 318 28.19 -9.69 0.04
C LEU A 318 26.93 -10.51 -0.33
N MET A 319 26.12 -10.88 0.67
CA MET A 319 24.89 -11.65 0.48
C MET A 319 23.71 -10.81 -0.06
N GLY A 320 23.89 -9.48 -0.19
CA GLY A 320 23.06 -8.61 -1.00
C GLY A 320 23.55 -8.60 -2.45
N THR A 321 23.86 -7.42 -2.97
CA THR A 321 24.45 -7.26 -4.31
C THR A 321 25.95 -6.93 -4.25
N GLY A 322 26.59 -7.08 -3.08
CA GLY A 322 27.98 -6.74 -2.82
C GLY A 322 29.00 -7.57 -3.60
N GLY A 323 28.61 -8.72 -4.18
CA GLY A 323 29.45 -9.48 -5.11
C GLY A 323 29.92 -8.65 -6.32
N TRP A 324 29.19 -7.59 -6.69
CA TRP A 324 29.58 -6.65 -7.75
C TRP A 324 30.55 -5.56 -7.29
N GLY A 325 31.09 -5.68 -6.06
CA GLY A 325 31.87 -4.64 -5.38
C GLY A 325 30.98 -3.53 -4.81
N CYS A 326 31.54 -2.73 -3.91
CA CYS A 326 30.78 -1.72 -3.18
C CYS A 326 30.23 -0.60 -4.10
N GLY A 327 30.94 -0.29 -5.18
CA GLY A 327 30.47 0.62 -6.23
C GLY A 327 29.60 -0.06 -7.28
N GLY A 328 29.37 -1.37 -7.21
CA GLY A 328 28.55 -2.14 -8.16
C GLY A 328 29.21 -2.43 -9.51
N THR A 329 30.50 -2.17 -9.68
CA THR A 329 31.24 -2.34 -10.95
C THR A 329 32.64 -2.94 -10.79
N THR A 330 32.94 -3.50 -9.62
CA THR A 330 34.25 -4.07 -9.29
C THR A 330 34.11 -5.47 -8.71
N PRO A 331 33.54 -6.45 -9.46
CA PRO A 331 33.36 -7.82 -8.99
C PRO A 331 34.63 -8.56 -8.68
N GLU A 332 35.78 -8.09 -9.16
CA GLU A 332 37.13 -8.57 -8.79
C GLU A 332 37.50 -8.21 -7.33
N ARG A 333 36.75 -7.36 -6.69
CA ARG A 333 36.86 -7.00 -5.27
C ARG A 333 35.48 -6.85 -4.67
N PRO A 334 34.84 -7.96 -4.25
CA PRO A 334 33.52 -7.95 -3.64
C PRO A 334 33.51 -7.09 -2.39
N CYS A 335 32.33 -6.50 -2.09
CA CYS A 335 32.16 -5.76 -0.84
C CYS A 335 32.12 -6.70 0.36
N HIS A 336 32.56 -6.20 1.51
CA HIS A 336 32.46 -6.95 2.77
C HIS A 336 31.03 -7.40 3.08
N MET A 337 30.91 -8.44 3.86
CA MET A 337 29.67 -8.77 4.57
C MET A 337 29.31 -7.66 5.56
N GLY A 338 28.02 -7.41 5.80
CA GLY A 338 27.52 -6.46 6.79
C GLY A 338 27.61 -6.97 8.23
N ALA A 339 27.24 -6.13 9.18
CA ALA A 339 27.37 -6.44 10.61
C ALA A 339 26.61 -7.71 11.02
N TRP A 340 25.38 -7.91 10.50
CA TRP A 340 24.60 -9.11 10.83
C TRP A 340 25.27 -10.37 10.31
N THR A 341 25.65 -10.39 9.04
CA THR A 341 26.27 -11.53 8.38
C THR A 341 27.57 -11.92 9.08
N LYS A 342 28.46 -10.93 9.37
CA LYS A 342 29.68 -11.17 10.15
C LYS A 342 29.38 -11.63 11.58
N SER A 343 28.30 -11.13 12.20
CA SER A 343 27.96 -11.50 13.58
C SER A 343 27.51 -12.95 13.70
N VAL A 344 26.72 -13.44 12.75
CA VAL A 344 26.30 -14.85 12.72
C VAL A 344 27.47 -15.76 12.37
N MET A 345 28.43 -15.29 11.60
CA MET A 345 29.70 -16.00 11.35
C MET A 345 30.64 -15.97 12.56
N GLY A 346 30.44 -15.09 13.53
CA GLY A 346 31.33 -14.87 14.67
C GLY A 346 32.64 -14.16 14.29
N TRP A 347 32.64 -13.39 13.20
CA TRP A 347 33.82 -12.69 12.68
C TRP A 347 34.00 -11.26 13.23
N VAL A 348 33.04 -10.81 14.02
CA VAL A 348 33.05 -9.52 14.72
C VAL A 348 32.79 -9.70 16.21
N THR A 349 33.28 -8.78 17.02
CA THR A 349 32.94 -8.69 18.44
C THR A 349 31.68 -7.87 18.59
N VAL A 350 30.60 -8.52 19.01
CA VAL A 350 29.31 -7.86 19.25
C VAL A 350 29.19 -7.48 20.71
N GLU A 351 29.05 -6.19 20.96
CA GLU A 351 28.91 -5.62 22.29
C GLU A 351 27.48 -5.11 22.49
N GLU A 352 26.76 -5.71 23.42
CA GLU A 352 25.39 -5.33 23.71
C GLU A 352 25.34 -4.09 24.62
N VAL A 353 24.64 -3.07 24.16
CA VAL A 353 24.46 -1.81 24.88
C VAL A 353 23.40 -2.00 25.98
N ALA A 354 23.75 -1.71 27.21
CA ALA A 354 22.84 -1.79 28.33
C ALA A 354 21.73 -0.71 28.26
N ALA A 355 20.58 -1.01 28.85
CA ALA A 355 19.54 0.01 29.01
C ALA A 355 20.00 1.10 29.98
N GLY A 356 19.71 2.35 29.66
CA GLY A 356 20.13 3.51 30.45
C GLY A 356 21.54 4.02 30.12
N THR A 357 22.23 3.42 29.14
CA THR A 357 23.50 3.96 28.64
C THR A 357 23.31 5.36 28.08
N ASP A 358 24.14 6.29 28.50
CA ASP A 358 24.23 7.65 27.97
C ASP A 358 25.68 8.11 27.94
N GLU A 359 26.34 7.90 26.81
CA GLU A 359 27.79 8.13 26.65
C GLU A 359 28.17 8.58 25.25
N THR A 360 29.40 9.10 25.12
CA THR A 360 30.01 9.33 23.82
C THR A 360 30.78 8.09 23.38
N VAL A 361 30.41 7.53 22.25
CA VAL A 361 31.00 6.37 21.64
C VAL A 361 31.98 6.79 20.54
N VAL A 362 33.12 6.10 20.47
CA VAL A 362 34.02 6.10 19.32
C VAL A 362 34.10 4.67 18.79
N LEU A 363 33.68 4.48 17.55
CA LEU A 363 33.62 3.19 16.89
C LEU A 363 34.62 3.15 15.72
N GLY A 364 35.65 2.30 15.86
CA GLY A 364 36.65 2.10 14.81
C GLY A 364 36.12 1.30 13.63
N PRO A 365 36.85 1.26 12.49
CA PRO A 365 36.47 0.51 11.30
C PRO A 365 36.29 -0.99 11.59
N VAL A 366 35.16 -1.56 11.14
CA VAL A 366 34.90 -3.00 11.31
C VAL A 366 35.84 -3.89 10.51
N GLN A 367 36.52 -3.36 9.51
CA GLN A 367 37.55 -4.03 8.73
C GLN A 367 38.83 -4.29 9.53
N ARG A 368 39.06 -3.55 10.63
CA ARG A 368 40.26 -3.63 11.46
C ARG A 368 39.95 -4.12 12.87
N SER A 369 40.94 -4.82 13.48
CA SER A 369 40.82 -5.23 14.88
C SER A 369 40.64 -3.99 15.80
N PRO A 370 39.76 -4.04 16.79
CA PRO A 370 39.05 -5.21 17.33
C PRO A 370 37.75 -5.62 16.60
N ARG A 371 37.40 -5.10 15.45
CA ARG A 371 36.18 -5.45 14.67
C ARG A 371 34.89 -5.37 15.50
N ARG A 372 34.73 -4.26 16.16
CA ARG A 372 33.64 -4.04 17.12
C ARG A 372 32.36 -3.62 16.43
N VAL A 373 31.23 -4.24 16.84
CA VAL A 373 29.86 -3.91 16.42
C VAL A 373 29.03 -3.73 17.68
N LEU A 374 28.22 -2.67 17.74
CA LEU A 374 27.30 -2.46 18.87
C LEU A 374 25.94 -3.05 18.57
N LYS A 375 25.34 -3.73 19.56
CA LYS A 375 23.98 -4.28 19.49
C LYS A 375 23.07 -3.55 20.47
N LEU A 376 21.96 -2.99 19.97
CA LEU A 376 20.93 -2.35 20.74
C LEU A 376 19.61 -3.14 20.62
N PRO A 377 19.25 -3.98 21.61
CA PRO A 377 17.99 -4.70 21.60
C PRO A 377 16.77 -3.76 21.64
N ALA A 378 15.67 -4.15 21.02
CA ALA A 378 14.40 -3.46 21.18
C ALA A 378 13.97 -3.44 22.65
N ARG A 379 13.37 -2.31 23.08
CA ARG A 379 13.00 -2.10 24.51
C ARG A 379 11.50 -2.30 24.78
N ASP A 380 10.75 -2.68 23.74
CA ASP A 380 9.31 -2.90 23.77
C ASP A 380 8.90 -4.38 23.78
N GLY A 381 9.89 -5.28 23.80
CA GLY A 381 9.66 -6.73 23.78
C GLY A 381 9.62 -7.33 22.37
N ALA A 382 9.81 -6.55 21.30
CA ALA A 382 10.02 -7.09 19.97
C ALA A 382 11.30 -7.94 19.93
N ASN A 383 11.28 -9.04 19.16
CA ASN A 383 12.46 -9.85 18.87
C ASN A 383 13.33 -9.18 17.79
N GLU A 384 13.63 -7.89 18.03
CA GLU A 384 14.41 -7.07 17.11
C GLU A 384 15.60 -6.41 17.81
N TYR A 385 16.60 -6.06 17.05
CA TYR A 385 17.73 -5.28 17.53
C TYR A 385 18.37 -4.46 16.41
N LEU A 386 19.11 -3.43 16.81
CA LEU A 386 19.98 -2.70 15.89
C LEU A 386 21.42 -3.21 16.01
N LEU A 387 22.12 -3.26 14.89
CA LEU A 387 23.58 -3.40 14.85
C LEU A 387 24.18 -2.13 14.26
N LEU A 388 25.18 -1.60 14.93
CA LEU A 388 25.93 -0.42 14.49
C LEU A 388 27.34 -0.85 14.09
N GLU A 389 27.73 -0.60 12.85
CA GLU A 389 29.09 -0.81 12.37
C GLU A 389 29.65 0.43 11.67
N ASN A 390 30.93 0.67 11.85
CA ASN A 390 31.64 1.69 11.09
C ASN A 390 32.29 1.03 9.86
N ARG A 391 31.91 1.46 8.67
CA ARG A 391 32.47 0.98 7.39
C ARG A 391 33.31 2.10 6.76
N GLN A 392 34.53 1.75 6.39
CA GLN A 392 35.49 2.68 5.79
C GLN A 392 35.95 2.19 4.41
N ARG A 393 36.48 3.11 3.59
CA ARG A 393 37.04 2.81 2.26
C ARG A 393 38.43 2.10 2.39
N ILE A 394 38.41 0.90 2.96
CA ILE A 394 39.61 0.10 3.27
C ILE A 394 39.49 -1.22 2.52
N ASP A 395 40.60 -1.70 1.95
CA ASP A 395 40.75 -3.00 1.31
C ASP A 395 39.63 -3.28 0.27
N SER A 396 38.85 -4.34 0.42
CA SER A 396 37.72 -4.67 -0.48
C SER A 396 36.65 -3.59 -0.49
N ASP A 397 36.42 -2.89 0.63
CA ASP A 397 35.46 -1.80 0.76
C ASP A 397 35.91 -0.45 0.17
N ARG A 398 37.06 -0.38 -0.46
CA ARG A 398 37.64 0.88 -0.97
C ARG A 398 36.77 1.64 -1.96
N THR A 399 35.82 0.97 -2.60
CA THR A 399 34.85 1.55 -3.54
C THR A 399 33.49 1.83 -2.93
N LEU A 400 33.38 1.85 -1.59
CA LEU A 400 32.13 2.26 -0.93
C LEU A 400 31.66 3.62 -1.45
N PRO A 401 30.36 3.80 -1.70
CA PRO A 401 29.82 5.08 -2.11
C PRO A 401 30.16 6.20 -1.13
N GLU A 402 30.09 5.93 0.17
CA GLU A 402 30.49 6.84 1.26
C GLU A 402 30.91 6.03 2.51
N PRO A 403 31.96 6.44 3.26
CA PRO A 403 32.27 5.83 4.53
C PRO A 403 31.32 6.36 5.63
N GLY A 404 31.12 5.56 6.70
CA GLY A 404 30.34 6.02 7.85
C GLY A 404 29.76 4.91 8.71
N LEU A 405 28.85 5.32 9.58
CA LEU A 405 28.08 4.42 10.45
C LEU A 405 26.93 3.80 9.67
N LEU A 406 26.90 2.49 9.57
CA LEU A 406 25.73 1.75 9.10
C LEU A 406 24.89 1.30 10.30
N VAL A 407 23.58 1.47 10.17
CA VAL A 407 22.60 1.07 11.18
C VAL A 407 21.71 -0.03 10.58
N TRP A 408 21.95 -1.25 11.03
CA TRP A 408 21.18 -2.42 10.59
C TRP A 408 20.08 -2.73 11.60
N GLN A 409 18.84 -2.77 11.16
CA GLN A 409 17.73 -3.31 11.94
C GLN A 409 17.57 -4.79 11.59
N VAL A 410 17.57 -5.63 12.62
CA VAL A 410 17.46 -7.08 12.47
C VAL A 410 16.19 -7.55 13.17
N ASP A 411 15.35 -8.27 12.43
CA ASP A 411 14.09 -8.84 12.92
C ASP A 411 14.26 -10.35 13.10
N GLY A 412 14.39 -10.79 14.35
CA GLY A 412 14.60 -12.19 14.71
C GLY A 412 13.42 -13.08 14.34
N ASP A 413 12.19 -12.59 14.38
CA ASP A 413 11.01 -13.38 14.01
C ASP A 413 10.98 -13.69 12.51
N ILE A 414 11.38 -12.71 11.68
CA ILE A 414 11.50 -12.90 10.23
C ILE A 414 12.65 -13.86 9.90
N LEU A 415 13.78 -13.72 10.59
CA LEU A 415 14.90 -14.65 10.41
C LEU A 415 14.51 -16.07 10.80
N ASP A 416 13.87 -16.28 11.93
CA ASP A 416 13.43 -17.61 12.39
C ASP A 416 12.43 -18.24 11.42
N ALA A 417 11.52 -17.42 10.86
CA ALA A 417 10.49 -17.91 9.95
C ALA A 417 11.03 -18.18 8.53
N PHE A 418 11.95 -17.38 8.02
CA PHE A 418 12.26 -17.34 6.59
C PHE A 418 13.73 -17.59 6.21
N TRP A 419 14.67 -17.73 7.15
CA TRP A 419 16.07 -18.01 6.81
C TRP A 419 16.21 -19.30 6.00
N ARG A 420 15.57 -20.39 6.49
CA ARG A 420 15.64 -21.68 5.80
C ARG A 420 14.98 -21.65 4.40
N GLN A 421 14.05 -20.74 4.18
CA GLN A 421 13.38 -20.56 2.90
C GLN A 421 14.11 -19.57 1.96
N ASN A 422 15.24 -19.04 2.40
CA ASN A 422 15.99 -18.02 1.65
C ASN A 422 15.14 -16.78 1.32
N GLY A 423 14.29 -16.34 2.26
CA GLY A 423 13.29 -15.31 2.01
C GLY A 423 13.27 -14.19 3.05
N VAL A 424 14.36 -13.99 3.78
CA VAL A 424 14.43 -13.07 4.93
C VAL A 424 14.12 -11.61 4.59
N ASN A 425 14.39 -11.19 3.34
CA ASN A 425 14.16 -9.83 2.86
C ASN A 425 13.06 -9.75 1.77
N ASN A 426 12.13 -10.72 1.74
CA ASN A 426 11.06 -10.75 0.74
C ASN A 426 9.95 -9.71 0.97
N ASP A 427 9.76 -9.25 2.20
CA ASP A 427 8.81 -8.18 2.52
C ASP A 427 9.53 -6.82 2.57
N PRO A 428 9.21 -5.87 1.66
CA PRO A 428 9.85 -4.57 1.64
C PRO A 428 9.51 -3.69 2.84
N GLU A 429 8.43 -3.97 3.55
CA GLU A 429 7.99 -3.22 4.72
C GLU A 429 8.51 -3.82 6.03
N ARG A 430 8.94 -5.10 6.00
CA ARG A 430 9.47 -5.81 7.17
C ARG A 430 10.56 -6.81 6.76
N GLN A 431 11.78 -6.33 6.60
CA GLN A 431 12.94 -7.15 6.25
C GLN A 431 13.56 -7.79 7.49
N GLY A 432 14.11 -9.00 7.33
CA GLY A 432 14.87 -9.68 8.38
C GLY A 432 16.20 -8.99 8.70
N VAL A 433 16.86 -8.43 7.69
CA VAL A 433 18.09 -7.63 7.81
C VAL A 433 17.93 -6.37 6.97
N TRP A 434 17.73 -5.25 7.61
CA TRP A 434 17.34 -4.00 6.99
C TRP A 434 18.33 -2.88 7.27
N LEU A 435 18.97 -2.32 6.24
CA LEU A 435 19.79 -1.12 6.39
C LEU A 435 18.92 0.12 6.53
N ARG A 436 19.08 0.84 7.65
CA ARG A 436 18.37 2.10 7.91
C ARG A 436 19.17 3.25 7.30
N GLN A 437 18.85 3.61 6.08
CA GLN A 437 19.56 4.59 5.27
C GLN A 437 19.45 6.00 5.85
N ALA A 438 20.59 6.71 6.00
CA ALA A 438 20.65 8.00 6.68
C ALA A 438 19.82 9.09 6.01
N ASP A 439 19.59 9.00 4.71
CA ASP A 439 18.74 9.93 3.96
C ASP A 439 17.22 9.68 4.18
N GLY A 440 16.85 8.54 4.76
CA GLY A 440 15.46 8.17 5.08
C GLY A 440 14.60 7.79 3.88
N ARG A 441 15.17 7.59 2.68
CA ARG A 441 14.42 7.29 1.46
C ARG A 441 14.06 5.82 1.30
N ASN A 442 14.88 4.95 1.90
CA ASN A 442 14.62 3.52 1.92
C ASN A 442 14.61 2.86 0.51
N GLU A 443 15.42 3.36 -0.42
CA GLU A 443 15.47 2.87 -1.80
C GLU A 443 15.81 1.38 -1.88
N LEU A 444 16.69 0.91 -1.02
CA LEU A 444 17.10 -0.49 -0.95
C LEU A 444 15.95 -1.45 -0.67
N ALA A 445 14.86 -0.97 -0.04
CA ALA A 445 13.67 -1.78 0.22
C ALA A 445 12.55 -1.61 -0.81
N VAL A 446 12.55 -0.54 -1.62
CA VAL A 446 11.39 -0.20 -2.46
C VAL A 446 11.70 -0.06 -3.94
N THR A 447 12.97 0.16 -4.34
CA THR A 447 13.32 0.36 -5.75
C THR A 447 14.25 -0.73 -6.27
N ALA A 448 14.08 -1.11 -7.53
CA ALA A 448 14.98 -2.05 -8.17
C ALA A 448 16.28 -1.41 -8.69
N ALA A 449 16.37 -0.08 -8.71
CA ALA A 449 17.47 0.66 -9.30
C ALA A 449 18.56 1.04 -8.29
N GLY A 450 18.22 1.15 -7.00
CA GLY A 450 19.18 1.52 -5.95
C GLY A 450 19.90 0.28 -5.40
N ARG A 451 21.23 0.27 -5.41
CA ARG A 451 22.03 -0.79 -4.75
C ARG A 451 22.83 -0.25 -3.57
N GLY A 452 22.58 0.98 -3.19
CA GLY A 452 23.27 1.75 -2.18
C GLY A 452 23.96 2.96 -2.78
N ASP A 453 23.96 4.06 -2.04
CA ASP A 453 24.56 5.32 -2.44
C ASP A 453 25.21 6.05 -1.26
N SER A 454 25.73 7.26 -1.52
CA SER A 454 26.42 8.04 -0.49
C SER A 454 25.50 8.60 0.61
N GLY A 455 24.20 8.53 0.46
CA GLY A 455 23.21 8.92 1.46
C GLY A 455 22.87 7.82 2.49
N ASP A 456 23.32 6.59 2.29
CA ASP A 456 22.98 5.47 3.17
C ASP A 456 23.66 5.50 4.54
N PRO A 457 25.00 5.71 4.66
CA PRO A 457 25.68 5.73 5.96
C PRO A 457 25.47 7.07 6.67
N PHE A 458 25.63 7.08 7.99
CA PHE A 458 25.66 8.31 8.78
C PHE A 458 27.09 8.81 8.93
N PRO A 459 27.38 10.12 8.78
CA PRO A 459 26.42 11.20 8.51
C PRO A 459 25.98 11.28 7.04
N GLY A 460 26.60 10.55 6.11
CA GLY A 460 26.29 10.44 4.70
C GLY A 460 26.48 11.70 3.87
N CYS A 461 26.34 11.54 2.58
CA CYS A 461 26.26 12.65 1.62
C CYS A 461 24.88 12.60 0.96
N ILE A 462 23.92 13.30 1.53
CA ILE A 462 22.52 13.28 1.13
C ILE A 462 22.27 14.27 0.00
N LYS A 463 21.86 13.78 -1.15
CA LYS A 463 21.52 14.62 -2.31
C LYS A 463 20.03 14.97 -2.33
N PRO A 464 19.63 16.07 -2.97
CA PRO A 464 18.22 16.51 -3.05
C PRO A 464 17.30 15.47 -3.71
N SER A 465 17.78 14.76 -4.73
CA SER A 465 17.03 13.70 -5.39
C SER A 465 17.91 12.49 -5.70
N PRO A 466 17.33 11.28 -5.94
CA PRO A 466 18.10 10.11 -6.35
C PRO A 466 18.93 10.31 -7.63
N ALA A 467 18.46 11.11 -8.57
CA ALA A 467 19.19 11.39 -9.81
C ALA A 467 20.47 12.22 -9.57
N ASP A 468 20.50 13.02 -8.50
CA ASP A 468 21.62 13.91 -8.19
C ASP A 468 22.85 13.13 -7.67
N TYR A 469 22.67 11.88 -7.20
CA TYR A 469 23.82 11.08 -6.74
C TYR A 469 24.85 10.79 -7.83
N ALA A 470 24.45 10.83 -9.10
CA ALA A 470 25.35 10.72 -10.23
C ALA A 470 26.15 11.99 -10.51
N ASP A 471 25.76 13.14 -9.96
CA ASP A 471 26.41 14.44 -10.18
C ASP A 471 27.23 14.86 -8.95
N PRO A 472 28.58 14.80 -9.00
CA PRO A 472 29.42 15.21 -7.88
C PRO A 472 29.39 16.71 -7.58
N SER A 473 28.88 17.55 -8.50
CA SER A 473 28.78 18.98 -8.30
C SER A 473 27.59 19.43 -7.42
N VAL A 474 26.61 18.58 -7.25
CA VAL A 474 25.45 18.85 -6.37
C VAL A 474 25.91 18.74 -4.91
N PRO A 475 25.72 19.80 -4.09
CA PRO A 475 26.15 19.78 -2.69
C PRO A 475 25.38 18.73 -1.88
N CYS A 476 26.07 18.16 -0.88
CA CYS A 476 25.49 17.23 0.05
C CYS A 476 24.91 17.95 1.27
N ASP A 477 23.78 17.43 1.75
CA ASP A 477 23.38 17.55 3.16
C ASP A 477 23.88 16.36 3.96
N VAL A 478 23.85 16.44 5.30
CA VAL A 478 24.28 15.35 6.19
C VAL A 478 23.24 15.09 7.27
N ASN A 479 23.07 13.82 7.62
CA ASN A 479 22.24 13.40 8.75
C ASN A 479 23.10 12.92 9.92
N ARG A 480 23.20 13.71 10.96
CA ARG A 480 24.00 13.43 12.16
C ARG A 480 23.21 12.82 13.29
N GLU A 481 21.99 12.35 13.03
CA GLU A 481 21.07 11.90 14.06
C GLU A 481 20.31 10.67 13.61
N PHE A 482 20.13 9.72 14.54
CA PHE A 482 19.24 8.56 14.36
C PHE A 482 18.40 8.38 15.61
N HIS A 483 17.10 8.66 15.54
CA HIS A 483 16.18 8.58 16.69
C HIS A 483 14.71 8.46 16.24
N ALA A 484 13.78 8.27 17.18
CA ALA A 484 12.37 8.05 16.90
C ALA A 484 11.62 9.23 16.26
N GLY A 485 12.14 10.44 16.33
CA GLY A 485 11.49 11.67 15.85
C GLY A 485 11.86 12.12 14.43
N LYS A 486 12.79 11.45 13.76
CA LYS A 486 13.33 11.85 12.45
C LYS A 486 13.59 10.62 11.57
N PRO A 487 13.22 10.65 10.27
CA PRO A 487 13.62 9.59 9.33
C PRO A 487 15.15 9.50 9.16
N PRO A 488 15.70 8.29 9.02
CA PRO A 488 15.01 7.00 9.21
C PRO A 488 14.63 6.80 10.68
N VAL A 489 13.40 6.36 10.94
CA VAL A 489 12.86 6.28 12.29
C VAL A 489 13.38 5.04 13.01
N ALA A 490 13.92 5.23 14.23
CA ALA A 490 14.40 4.15 15.10
C ALA A 490 13.22 3.44 15.81
N ARG A 491 12.40 2.68 15.06
CA ARG A 491 11.22 1.95 15.58
C ARG A 491 11.27 0.47 15.26
N SER A 492 10.82 -0.35 16.21
CA SER A 492 10.51 -1.77 15.97
C SER A 492 9.19 -1.93 15.21
N HIS A 493 8.89 -3.16 14.79
CA HIS A 493 7.61 -3.47 14.15
C HIS A 493 6.40 -3.35 15.10
N LEU A 494 6.62 -3.36 16.42
CA LEU A 494 5.57 -3.09 17.41
C LEU A 494 5.24 -1.59 17.53
N GLY A 495 5.99 -0.72 16.84
CA GLY A 495 5.72 0.71 16.73
C GLY A 495 6.35 1.57 17.83
N THR A 496 6.84 1.00 18.91
CA THR A 496 7.64 1.70 19.92
C THR A 496 9.12 1.68 19.53
N GLY A 497 9.85 2.70 19.95
CA GLY A 497 11.25 2.82 19.57
C GLY A 497 12.15 1.77 20.21
N PHE A 498 13.32 1.54 19.62
CA PHE A 498 14.42 0.79 20.25
C PHE A 498 14.91 1.46 21.55
N GLY A 499 14.45 2.67 21.84
CA GLY A 499 15.03 3.51 22.87
C GLY A 499 16.45 3.96 22.50
N ALA A 500 16.83 3.76 21.25
CA ALA A 500 18.11 4.18 20.70
C ALA A 500 18.02 5.61 20.18
N THR A 501 18.89 6.47 20.70
CA THR A 501 19.07 7.83 20.20
C THR A 501 20.55 8.07 19.99
N LEU A 502 20.93 8.29 18.74
CA LEU A 502 22.28 8.66 18.33
C LEU A 502 22.23 10.12 17.86
N THR A 503 23.13 10.95 18.40
CA THR A 503 23.22 12.36 18.02
C THR A 503 24.68 12.77 17.82
N GLY A 504 24.89 13.82 17.01
CA GLY A 504 26.23 14.32 16.74
C GLY A 504 27.13 13.32 16.02
N ILE A 505 26.56 12.50 15.13
CA ILE A 505 27.33 11.51 14.36
C ILE A 505 28.28 12.23 13.44
N GLU A 506 29.56 11.92 13.57
CA GLU A 506 30.62 12.52 12.74
C GLU A 506 31.78 11.57 12.50
N LEU A 507 32.47 11.77 11.40
CA LEU A 507 33.72 11.07 11.07
C LEU A 507 34.89 11.82 11.73
N VAL A 508 35.76 11.07 12.41
CA VAL A 508 36.99 11.58 13.03
C VAL A 508 38.15 10.72 12.54
N GLY A 509 38.73 11.08 11.41
CA GLY A 509 39.63 10.18 10.69
C GLY A 509 38.86 8.99 10.12
N GLU A 510 39.28 7.78 10.43
CA GLU A 510 38.55 6.54 10.07
C GLU A 510 37.54 6.10 11.14
N ASP A 511 37.48 6.77 12.29
CA ASP A 511 36.54 6.46 13.36
C ASP A 511 35.22 7.23 13.16
N VAL A 512 34.10 6.65 13.65
CA VAL A 512 32.83 7.34 13.81
C VAL A 512 32.61 7.67 15.28
N ARG A 513 32.34 8.94 15.59
CA ARG A 513 32.02 9.41 16.93
C ARG A 513 30.57 9.86 16.99
N PHE A 514 29.87 9.50 18.07
CA PHE A 514 28.48 9.91 18.32
C PHE A 514 28.13 9.83 19.80
N ARG A 515 27.11 10.59 20.23
CA ARG A 515 26.50 10.37 21.54
C ARG A 515 25.42 9.30 21.40
N LEU A 516 25.46 8.31 22.26
CA LEU A 516 24.51 7.21 22.35
C LEU A 516 23.72 7.32 23.64
N HIS A 517 22.40 7.37 23.52
CA HIS A 517 21.47 7.16 24.60
C HIS A 517 20.64 5.91 24.32
N SER A 518 20.50 5.01 25.30
CA SER A 518 19.72 3.76 25.17
C SER A 518 18.74 3.65 26.32
N GLY A 519 17.49 4.07 26.11
CA GLY A 519 16.44 4.01 27.13
C GLY A 519 15.10 4.54 26.64
N LEU A 520 14.05 4.20 27.36
CA LEU A 520 12.72 4.76 27.18
C LEU A 520 12.36 5.55 28.43
N SER A 521 11.82 6.75 28.24
CA SER A 521 11.24 7.55 29.31
C SER A 521 9.81 7.08 29.59
N THR A 522 9.40 7.19 30.84
CA THR A 522 8.01 6.96 31.26
C THR A 522 7.21 8.25 31.12
N VAL A 523 6.11 8.18 30.40
CA VAL A 523 5.13 9.26 30.35
C VAL A 523 3.91 8.87 31.16
N THR A 524 3.52 9.76 32.07
CA THR A 524 2.30 9.59 32.86
C THR A 524 1.35 10.75 32.56
N VAL A 525 0.12 10.41 32.17
CA VAL A 525 -0.96 11.39 31.98
C VAL A 525 -1.98 11.19 33.10
N GLU A 526 -2.12 12.21 33.92
CA GLU A 526 -3.01 12.22 35.07
C GLU A 526 -4.11 13.27 34.93
N ALA A 527 -5.17 13.10 35.68
CA ALA A 527 -6.23 14.08 35.82
C ALA A 527 -6.42 14.45 37.28
N GLU A 528 -6.67 15.73 37.52
CA GLU A 528 -7.00 16.23 38.85
C GLU A 528 -8.34 16.97 38.85
N ARG A 529 -9.12 16.69 39.85
CA ARG A 529 -10.39 17.34 40.12
C ARG A 529 -10.33 18.01 41.50
N VAL A 530 -10.47 19.35 41.55
CA VAL A 530 -10.46 20.10 42.84
C VAL A 530 -9.24 19.69 43.70
N GLY A 531 -8.05 19.54 43.06
CA GLY A 531 -6.80 19.21 43.77
C GLY A 531 -6.62 17.77 44.20
N ALA A 532 -7.48 16.85 43.78
CA ALA A 532 -7.34 15.41 44.02
C ALA A 532 -7.23 14.64 42.69
N PRO A 533 -6.42 13.57 42.61
CA PRO A 533 -6.35 12.70 41.43
C PRO A 533 -7.72 12.13 41.06
N ALA A 534 -7.98 12.00 39.78
CA ALA A 534 -9.22 11.42 39.25
C ALA A 534 -8.95 10.41 38.13
N MET A 535 -9.70 9.31 38.13
CA MET A 535 -9.78 8.39 37.03
C MET A 535 -10.86 8.88 36.07
N LEU A 536 -10.49 9.17 34.83
CA LEU A 536 -11.39 9.77 33.84
C LEU A 536 -11.32 9.05 32.53
N PRO A 537 -12.47 8.58 31.97
CA PRO A 537 -12.56 8.11 30.61
C PRO A 537 -12.52 9.28 29.61
N GLY A 538 -12.41 8.95 28.33
CA GLY A 538 -12.48 9.91 27.22
C GLY A 538 -11.21 10.71 26.95
N PHE A 539 -10.09 10.33 27.54
CA PHE A 539 -8.78 10.79 27.08
C PHE A 539 -8.40 10.05 25.81
N GLN A 540 -7.66 10.71 24.93
CA GLN A 540 -7.11 10.06 23.74
C GLN A 540 -5.58 10.18 23.76
N LEU A 541 -4.93 9.06 23.47
CA LEU A 541 -3.51 8.97 23.19
C LEU A 541 -3.36 8.41 21.76
N ASP A 542 -2.81 9.22 20.87
CA ASP A 542 -2.61 8.88 19.45
C ASP A 542 -3.92 8.37 18.78
N GLY A 543 -5.02 9.06 19.05
CA GLY A 543 -6.36 8.75 18.54
C GLY A 543 -7.08 7.59 19.22
N GLN A 544 -6.46 6.92 20.21
CA GLN A 544 -7.08 5.83 20.96
C GLN A 544 -7.60 6.29 22.31
N GLU A 545 -8.88 5.98 22.62
CA GLU A 545 -9.45 6.29 23.92
C GLU A 545 -8.77 5.52 25.06
N ARG A 546 -8.52 6.23 26.15
CA ARG A 546 -7.88 5.73 27.37
C ARG A 546 -8.55 6.34 28.60
N GLU A 547 -8.34 5.70 29.74
CA GLU A 547 -8.71 6.20 31.06
C GLU A 547 -7.45 6.60 31.82
N THR A 548 -7.49 7.73 32.55
CA THR A 548 -6.35 8.16 33.38
C THR A 548 -6.28 7.37 34.71
N PRO A 549 -5.09 7.11 35.28
CA PRO A 549 -3.79 7.54 34.79
C PRO A 549 -3.35 6.69 33.57
N ILE A 550 -2.90 7.36 32.52
CA ILE A 550 -2.30 6.68 31.36
C ILE A 550 -0.79 6.62 31.59
N VAL A 551 -0.23 5.43 31.59
CA VAL A 551 1.23 5.24 31.76
C VAL A 551 1.75 4.48 30.56
N PHE A 552 2.72 5.05 29.88
CA PHE A 552 3.38 4.40 28.75
C PHE A 552 4.86 4.76 28.68
N ARG A 553 5.62 3.96 27.95
CA ARG A 553 7.04 4.20 27.70
C ARG A 553 7.24 4.69 26.29
N SER A 554 8.10 5.67 26.11
CA SER A 554 8.37 6.27 24.80
C SER A 554 9.85 6.60 24.63
N ALA A 555 10.34 6.51 23.40
CA ALA A 555 11.71 6.89 23.08
C ALA A 555 11.87 8.41 23.06
N PRO A 556 13.06 8.95 23.38
CA PRO A 556 13.35 10.35 23.19
C PRO A 556 13.05 10.82 21.75
N PHE A 557 12.52 12.03 21.64
CA PHE A 557 12.07 12.68 20.38
C PHE A 557 10.82 12.07 19.73
N GLU A 558 10.22 11.05 20.31
CA GLU A 558 8.95 10.54 19.84
C GLU A 558 7.83 11.54 20.10
N ARG A 559 6.86 11.61 19.17
CA ARG A 559 5.73 12.54 19.27
C ARG A 559 4.46 11.78 19.50
N HIS A 560 3.69 12.26 20.49
CA HIS A 560 2.39 11.72 20.84
C HIS A 560 1.35 12.83 20.85
N GLU A 561 0.17 12.58 20.33
CA GLU A 561 -0.98 13.46 20.51
C GLU A 561 -1.74 13.04 21.75
N VAL A 562 -1.90 13.97 22.70
CA VAL A 562 -2.67 13.76 23.92
C VAL A 562 -3.85 14.71 23.92
N VAL A 563 -5.06 14.15 23.97
CA VAL A 563 -6.31 14.91 24.02
C VAL A 563 -6.98 14.65 25.35
N ALA A 564 -7.10 15.69 26.19
CA ALA A 564 -7.82 15.59 27.45
C ALA A 564 -9.33 15.45 27.22
N ALA A 565 -10.01 14.73 28.11
CA ALA A 565 -11.46 14.67 28.09
C ALA A 565 -12.05 16.09 28.20
N PRO A 566 -13.15 16.43 27.50
CA PRO A 566 -13.68 17.80 27.51
C PRO A 566 -14.29 18.18 28.85
N GLY A 567 -14.72 17.22 29.65
CA GLY A 567 -15.25 17.44 30.99
C GLY A 567 -15.66 16.16 31.70
N ILE A 568 -15.82 16.24 33.00
CA ILE A 568 -16.17 15.13 33.87
C ILE A 568 -17.68 15.17 34.13
N PRO A 569 -18.48 14.14 33.79
CA PRO A 569 -19.86 14.05 34.18
C PRO A 569 -20.00 14.00 35.73
N VAL A 570 -20.79 14.92 36.29
CA VAL A 570 -21.05 14.95 37.72
C VAL A 570 -22.55 14.80 38.07
N GLY A 571 -23.38 14.67 37.04
CA GLY A 571 -24.82 14.45 37.14
C GLY A 571 -25.48 14.51 35.77
N PRO A 572 -26.78 14.19 35.67
CA PRO A 572 -27.48 14.29 34.40
C PRO A 572 -27.36 15.70 33.78
N GLY A 573 -26.76 15.79 32.56
CA GLY A 573 -26.56 17.07 31.92
C GLY A 573 -25.68 18.08 32.63
N THR A 574 -24.81 17.63 33.57
CA THR A 574 -23.91 18.49 34.32
C THR A 574 -22.50 17.91 34.29
N ARG A 575 -21.50 18.74 33.99
CA ARG A 575 -20.08 18.32 34.02
C ARG A 575 -19.18 19.37 34.67
N GLU A 576 -18.02 18.93 35.08
CA GLU A 576 -16.88 19.80 35.39
C GLU A 576 -15.97 19.87 34.14
N PRO A 577 -15.84 21.04 33.52
CA PRO A 577 -15.08 21.17 32.26
C PRO A 577 -13.57 21.03 32.48
N PHE A 578 -12.86 20.69 31.40
CA PHE A 578 -11.41 20.83 31.35
C PHE A 578 -11.04 22.30 31.52
N SER A 579 -10.23 22.61 32.50
CA SER A 579 -9.82 23.99 32.83
C SER A 579 -8.40 24.31 32.32
N GLY A 580 -7.62 23.29 31.98
CA GLY A 580 -6.26 23.44 31.42
C GLY A 580 -5.35 22.29 31.81
N TRP A 581 -4.24 22.18 31.16
CA TRP A 581 -3.11 21.40 31.65
C TRP A 581 -2.37 22.22 32.71
N ARG A 582 -1.74 21.55 33.69
CA ARG A 582 -0.96 22.25 34.75
C ARG A 582 0.14 23.16 34.18
N ASP A 583 0.66 22.88 33.02
CA ASP A 583 1.66 23.68 32.28
C ASP A 583 1.04 24.73 31.33
N GLY A 584 -0.28 24.91 31.33
CA GLY A 584 -0.99 25.93 30.55
C GLY A 584 -1.25 25.57 29.10
N ALA A 585 -0.99 24.31 28.65
CA ALA A 585 -1.23 23.90 27.27
C ALA A 585 -2.74 23.80 26.92
N SER A 586 -3.06 23.77 25.63
CA SER A 586 -4.42 23.57 25.13
C SER A 586 -4.89 22.12 25.33
N ARG A 587 -6.21 21.89 25.28
CA ARG A 587 -6.83 20.56 25.48
C ARG A 587 -6.24 19.48 24.59
N VAL A 588 -6.00 19.81 23.31
CA VAL A 588 -5.27 18.99 22.36
C VAL A 588 -3.82 19.47 22.37
N ARG A 589 -2.90 18.57 22.64
CA ARG A 589 -1.47 18.88 22.67
C ARG A 589 -0.62 17.80 22.03
N THR A 590 0.47 18.20 21.40
CA THR A 590 1.54 17.30 20.97
C THR A 590 2.62 17.29 22.07
N LEU A 591 2.88 16.10 22.61
CA LEU A 591 4.02 15.84 23.48
C LEU A 591 5.18 15.35 22.63
N THR A 592 6.35 15.95 22.77
CA THR A 592 7.62 15.37 22.31
C THR A 592 8.35 14.86 23.54
N THR A 593 8.63 13.56 23.59
CA THR A 593 9.28 12.92 24.74
C THR A 593 10.76 13.32 24.83
N GLY A 594 11.23 13.50 26.05
CA GLY A 594 12.64 13.78 26.36
C GLY A 594 13.38 12.57 26.90
N PHE A 595 14.54 12.81 27.48
CA PHE A 595 15.39 11.78 28.10
C PHE A 595 14.98 11.41 29.53
N THR A 596 14.02 12.12 30.11
CA THR A 596 13.56 11.94 31.47
C THR A 596 12.06 11.66 31.51
N ASP A 597 11.63 11.01 32.60
CA ASP A 597 10.22 10.75 32.82
C ASP A 597 9.42 12.07 32.91
N THR A 598 8.21 12.04 32.35
CA THR A 598 7.35 13.20 32.18
C THR A 598 5.96 12.91 32.71
N THR A 599 5.41 13.82 33.56
CA THR A 599 4.02 13.75 34.03
C THR A 599 3.22 14.94 33.54
N LEU A 600 2.13 14.64 32.81
CA LEU A 600 1.15 15.62 32.36
C LEU A 600 -0.08 15.53 33.22
N VAL A 601 -0.56 16.65 33.74
CA VAL A 601 -1.74 16.70 34.63
C VAL A 601 -2.80 17.59 34.01
N ALA A 602 -3.94 17.00 33.68
CA ALA A 602 -5.13 17.69 33.24
C ALA A 602 -5.98 18.14 34.42
N LEU A 603 -6.32 19.40 34.45
CA LEU A 603 -7.10 20.03 35.56
C LEU A 603 -8.56 20.18 35.15
N TYR A 604 -9.46 19.82 36.04
CA TYR A 604 -10.91 19.94 35.89
C TYR A 604 -11.52 20.72 37.03
N GLY A 605 -12.49 21.58 36.74
CA GLY A 605 -13.17 22.36 37.76
C GLY A 605 -14.20 23.32 37.18
N GLY A 606 -15.00 23.92 38.10
CA GLY A 606 -16.18 24.67 37.68
C GLY A 606 -17.39 23.79 37.41
N LYS A 607 -18.37 24.35 36.77
CA LYS A 607 -19.59 23.63 36.34
C LYS A 607 -19.98 24.09 34.95
N GLU A 608 -20.45 23.14 34.15
CA GLU A 608 -21.17 23.41 32.90
C GLU A 608 -22.45 22.59 32.84
N PHE A 609 -23.48 23.18 32.23
CA PHE A 609 -24.74 22.54 31.98
C PHE A 609 -24.93 22.28 30.50
N ARG A 610 -25.53 21.14 30.22
CA ARG A 610 -25.84 20.73 28.87
C ARG A 610 -27.05 21.49 28.32
N LEU A 611 -26.91 22.04 27.14
CA LEU A 611 -28.01 22.44 26.27
C LEU A 611 -28.11 21.42 25.13
N LEU A 612 -29.15 20.62 25.15
CA LEU A 612 -29.47 19.69 24.06
C LEU A 612 -30.52 20.34 23.18
N VAL A 613 -30.27 20.41 21.89
CA VAL A 613 -31.20 20.98 20.94
C VAL A 613 -31.54 19.94 19.88
N ALA A 614 -32.84 19.63 19.74
CA ALA A 614 -33.37 18.65 18.82
C ALA A 614 -34.43 19.25 17.92
N THR A 615 -34.88 18.53 16.89
CA THR A 615 -36.01 18.86 16.06
C THR A 615 -37.08 17.76 16.15
N ASN A 616 -38.34 18.11 16.01
CA ASN A 616 -39.43 17.13 15.96
C ASN A 616 -39.39 16.28 14.65
N ASP A 617 -38.77 16.82 13.61
CA ASP A 617 -38.58 16.16 12.34
C ASP A 617 -37.17 16.52 11.81
N PRO A 618 -36.26 15.55 11.69
CA PRO A 618 -34.90 15.79 11.15
C PRO A 618 -34.91 16.31 9.71
N ALA A 619 -35.94 16.01 8.93
CA ALA A 619 -36.13 16.53 7.57
C ALA A 619 -36.65 17.98 7.57
N GLY A 620 -37.31 18.43 8.65
CA GLY A 620 -37.98 19.72 8.74
C GLY A 620 -37.06 20.91 8.87
N GLY A 621 -35.93 20.76 9.46
CA GLY A 621 -35.04 21.89 9.64
C GLY A 621 -33.71 21.53 10.30
N ILE A 622 -32.85 22.50 10.36
CA ILE A 622 -31.60 22.49 11.15
C ILE A 622 -31.74 23.54 12.25
N VAL A 623 -31.16 23.25 13.38
CA VAL A 623 -30.99 24.24 14.45
C VAL A 623 -29.51 24.62 14.48
N PRO A 624 -29.08 25.63 13.73
CA PRO A 624 -27.75 26.16 13.90
C PRO A 624 -27.73 26.90 15.26
N ALA A 625 -26.89 26.44 16.16
CA ALA A 625 -26.61 27.17 17.37
C ALA A 625 -25.81 28.42 17.02
N THR A 626 -26.45 29.55 16.83
CA THR A 626 -25.85 30.87 16.81
C THR A 626 -25.81 31.42 18.20
N PHE A 627 -24.61 31.41 18.82
CA PHE A 627 -24.45 31.95 20.17
C PHE A 627 -23.88 33.36 20.07
N THR A 628 -24.55 34.29 20.73
CA THR A 628 -24.20 35.73 20.70
C THR A 628 -23.50 36.21 21.95
N THR A 629 -23.07 35.26 22.82
CA THR A 629 -22.49 35.61 24.13
C THR A 629 -21.05 35.22 24.28
N GLU A 630 -20.31 35.98 25.06
CA GLU A 630 -19.00 35.63 25.58
C GLU A 630 -19.15 35.03 26.98
N PRO A 631 -18.40 33.95 27.32
CA PRO A 631 -17.44 33.25 26.45
C PRO A 631 -18.12 32.40 25.36
N SER A 632 -17.48 32.30 24.21
CA SER A 632 -17.91 31.37 23.15
C SER A 632 -18.04 29.97 23.72
N PRO A 633 -19.08 29.21 23.32
CA PRO A 633 -19.26 27.85 23.83
C PRO A 633 -18.07 26.97 23.46
N ALA A 634 -17.83 25.95 24.30
CA ALA A 634 -16.98 24.84 23.92
C ALA A 634 -17.48 24.18 22.63
N ILE A 635 -16.59 23.57 21.88
CA ILE A 635 -16.90 22.86 20.64
C ILE A 635 -18.08 21.91 20.88
N PRO A 636 -19.12 21.89 20.04
CA PRO A 636 -20.29 21.01 20.24
C PRO A 636 -19.85 19.55 20.26
N GLU A 637 -20.35 18.80 21.21
CA GLU A 637 -20.16 17.36 21.28
C GLU A 637 -21.43 16.66 20.76
N GLY A 638 -21.44 16.30 19.50
CA GLY A 638 -22.65 15.87 18.80
C GLY A 638 -23.69 17.00 18.78
N ASP A 639 -24.91 16.72 19.27
CA ASP A 639 -26.03 17.69 19.33
C ASP A 639 -26.07 18.45 20.67
N ALA A 640 -25.05 18.30 21.51
CA ALA A 640 -24.99 18.88 22.85
C ALA A 640 -24.00 20.04 22.94
N PHE A 641 -24.41 21.08 23.62
CA PHE A 641 -23.60 22.26 23.93
C PHE A 641 -23.49 22.42 25.45
N TRP A 642 -22.35 22.91 25.89
CA TRP A 642 -22.06 23.00 27.29
C TRP A 642 -21.70 24.46 27.69
N PHE A 643 -22.35 24.97 28.72
CA PHE A 643 -22.21 26.37 29.18
C PHE A 643 -22.03 26.49 30.69
N PRO A 644 -21.20 27.45 31.13
CA PRO A 644 -21.17 27.85 32.51
C PRO A 644 -22.55 28.31 33.02
N PRO A 645 -22.82 28.17 34.34
CA PRO A 645 -24.05 28.68 34.97
C PRO A 645 -24.22 30.18 34.71
N GLY A 646 -25.44 30.59 34.30
CA GLY A 646 -25.78 31.99 34.08
C GLY A 646 -25.43 32.52 32.71
N THR A 647 -24.94 31.66 31.77
CA THR A 647 -24.69 32.07 30.39
C THR A 647 -26.00 32.33 29.67
N GLU A 648 -26.11 33.52 29.08
CA GLU A 648 -27.20 33.87 28.16
C GLU A 648 -26.92 33.28 26.76
N VAL A 649 -27.89 32.54 26.27
CA VAL A 649 -27.75 31.82 24.99
C VAL A 649 -28.93 32.19 24.08
N SER A 650 -28.67 32.43 22.82
CA SER A 650 -29.67 32.60 21.77
C SER A 650 -29.63 31.42 20.81
N VAL A 651 -30.77 30.75 20.61
CA VAL A 651 -30.84 29.56 19.72
C VAL A 651 -31.76 29.85 18.56
N LEU A 652 -31.26 29.77 17.33
CA LEU A 652 -32.02 30.00 16.11
C LEU A 652 -32.42 28.68 15.48
N ALA A 653 -33.71 28.51 15.22
CA ALA A 653 -34.21 27.41 14.39
C ALA A 653 -34.36 27.87 12.94
N ALA A 654 -33.59 27.32 12.04
CA ALA A 654 -33.66 27.62 10.60
C ALA A 654 -34.43 26.50 9.89
N ALA A 655 -35.63 26.86 9.36
CA ALA A 655 -36.41 25.92 8.57
C ALA A 655 -35.75 25.63 7.24
N ARG A 656 -35.72 24.36 6.84
CA ARG A 656 -35.40 23.95 5.47
C ARG A 656 -36.55 24.30 4.52
N ARG A 657 -36.25 24.44 3.25
CA ARG A 657 -37.28 24.64 2.22
C ARG A 657 -38.33 23.51 2.29
N GLY A 658 -39.57 23.82 2.28
CA GLY A 658 -40.67 22.88 2.49
C GLY A 658 -41.21 22.82 3.91
N PHE A 659 -40.51 23.45 4.86
CA PHE A 659 -40.96 23.53 6.25
C PHE A 659 -41.02 24.98 6.75
N ALA A 660 -41.81 25.21 7.80
CA ALA A 660 -41.84 26.46 8.53
C ALA A 660 -41.67 26.21 10.04
N PHE A 661 -40.86 27.05 10.69
CA PHE A 661 -40.76 26.99 12.14
C PHE A 661 -42.11 27.30 12.76
N ARG A 662 -42.51 26.43 13.71
CA ARG A 662 -43.77 26.58 14.44
C ARG A 662 -43.56 27.06 15.87
N SER A 663 -42.75 26.37 16.62
CA SER A 663 -42.53 26.67 18.04
C SER A 663 -41.33 25.91 18.60
N TRP A 664 -40.84 26.40 19.74
CA TRP A 664 -39.96 25.64 20.60
C TRP A 664 -40.79 24.86 21.64
N ALA A 665 -40.40 23.64 21.95
CA ALA A 665 -40.78 22.88 23.13
C ALA A 665 -39.57 22.77 24.07
N GLY A 666 -39.77 23.03 25.36
CA GLY A 666 -38.75 23.04 26.39
C GLY A 666 -39.06 24.06 27.47
N THR A 667 -38.28 24.04 28.57
CA THR A 667 -38.50 24.95 29.67
C THR A 667 -37.59 26.19 29.57
N GLY A 668 -38.11 27.36 29.97
CA GLY A 668 -37.34 28.59 30.07
C GLY A 668 -37.19 29.40 28.78
N VAL A 669 -37.98 29.12 27.76
CA VAL A 669 -37.98 29.88 26.50
C VAL A 669 -39.39 30.35 26.11
N ASP A 670 -39.47 31.48 25.43
CA ASP A 670 -40.72 31.85 24.71
C ASP A 670 -40.88 30.89 23.51
N SER A 671 -41.96 30.12 23.53
CA SER A 671 -42.18 29.05 22.55
C SER A 671 -42.36 29.55 21.10
N LEU A 672 -42.64 30.83 20.90
CA LEU A 672 -42.82 31.43 19.58
C LEU A 672 -41.64 32.28 19.12
N ALA A 673 -40.75 32.65 20.02
CA ALA A 673 -39.61 33.49 19.65
C ALA A 673 -38.55 32.67 18.89
N ASN A 674 -38.16 33.17 17.72
CA ASN A 674 -37.07 32.60 16.94
C ASN A 674 -36.17 33.69 16.37
N PRO A 675 -34.99 33.88 16.88
CA PRO A 675 -34.28 33.06 17.86
C PRO A 675 -34.91 33.06 19.27
N ALA A 676 -34.75 31.93 19.98
CA ALA A 676 -35.09 31.81 21.39
C ALA A 676 -33.95 32.28 22.29
N ALA A 677 -34.23 33.15 23.24
CA ALA A 677 -33.24 33.57 24.27
C ALA A 677 -33.47 32.82 25.59
N LEU A 678 -32.44 32.33 26.21
CA LEU A 678 -32.50 31.64 27.50
C LEU A 678 -31.25 31.87 28.33
N VAL A 679 -31.39 31.72 29.65
CA VAL A 679 -30.26 31.71 30.61
C VAL A 679 -30.03 30.28 31.07
N VAL A 680 -28.84 29.74 30.84
CA VAL A 680 -28.47 28.36 31.22
C VAL A 680 -28.18 28.32 32.71
N SER A 681 -29.16 27.96 33.53
CA SER A 681 -29.04 27.83 35.00
C SER A 681 -29.09 26.38 35.47
N GLY A 682 -29.29 25.45 34.57
CA GLY A 682 -29.32 23.98 34.72
C GLY A 682 -29.32 23.31 33.37
N PRO A 683 -29.35 21.96 33.33
CA PRO A 683 -29.48 21.23 32.06
C PRO A 683 -30.75 21.63 31.32
N VAL A 684 -30.66 21.94 30.04
CA VAL A 684 -31.76 22.39 29.17
C VAL A 684 -31.88 21.45 27.97
N GLU A 685 -33.12 21.09 27.64
CA GLU A 685 -33.46 20.38 26.44
C GLU A 685 -34.51 21.19 25.65
N LEU A 686 -34.19 21.52 24.43
CA LEU A 686 -35.07 22.27 23.52
C LEU A 686 -35.36 21.42 22.30
N THR A 687 -36.62 21.48 21.86
CA THR A 687 -37.03 20.85 20.58
C THR A 687 -37.64 21.94 19.68
N ALA A 688 -37.07 22.15 18.52
CA ALA A 688 -37.64 22.97 17.47
C ALA A 688 -38.74 22.19 16.72
N ASN A 689 -39.96 22.70 16.72
CA ASN A 689 -41.05 22.10 15.98
C ASN A 689 -41.25 22.80 14.63
N PHE A 690 -41.30 22.02 13.59
CA PHE A 690 -41.52 22.48 12.22
C PHE A 690 -42.81 21.86 11.65
N ASP A 691 -43.54 22.64 10.86
CA ASP A 691 -44.68 22.19 10.09
C ASP A 691 -44.28 22.06 8.61
N LEU A 692 -44.75 21.00 7.97
CA LEU A 692 -44.59 20.80 6.53
C LEU A 692 -45.41 21.84 5.76
N VAL A 693 -44.77 22.64 4.92
CA VAL A 693 -45.40 23.65 4.05
C VAL A 693 -45.20 23.36 2.56
N PHE A 694 -44.52 22.30 2.22
CA PHE A 694 -44.38 21.83 0.85
C PHE A 694 -45.75 21.39 0.31
N ARG A 695 -46.15 21.98 -0.79
CA ARG A 695 -47.48 21.72 -1.37
C ARG A 695 -47.50 21.94 -2.86
N VAL A 696 -48.42 21.27 -3.55
CA VAL A 696 -48.80 21.64 -4.92
C VAL A 696 -49.56 22.96 -4.89
N ALA A 697 -49.24 23.86 -5.81
CA ALA A 697 -49.97 25.14 -5.96
C ALA A 697 -51.44 24.88 -6.19
N SER A 698 -52.29 25.84 -5.75
CA SER A 698 -53.73 25.70 -5.90
C SER A 698 -54.12 25.54 -7.37
N LEU A 699 -54.75 24.43 -7.66
CA LEU A 699 -55.27 24.12 -8.99
C LEU A 699 -56.66 24.70 -9.17
N PRO A 700 -57.09 25.02 -10.39
CA PRO A 700 -58.48 25.35 -10.67
C PRO A 700 -59.39 24.17 -10.28
N PRO A 701 -60.70 24.44 -9.94
CA PRO A 701 -61.59 23.35 -9.53
C PRO A 701 -61.76 22.25 -10.58
N ARG A 702 -61.53 22.58 -11.83
CA ARG A 702 -61.57 21.70 -12.98
C ARG A 702 -60.82 22.35 -14.14
N PHE A 703 -60.15 21.57 -14.94
CA PHE A 703 -59.59 21.94 -16.25
C PHE A 703 -60.60 21.53 -17.34
N GLU A 704 -61.02 22.46 -18.18
CA GLU A 704 -61.93 22.23 -19.32
C GLU A 704 -61.10 22.15 -20.59
N ILE A 705 -61.05 20.99 -21.20
CA ILE A 705 -60.33 20.76 -22.46
C ILE A 705 -61.27 20.17 -23.52
N ARG A 706 -60.87 20.20 -24.75
CA ARG A 706 -61.56 19.55 -25.85
C ARG A 706 -60.81 18.36 -26.36
N ALA A 707 -61.52 17.29 -26.65
CA ALA A 707 -60.89 16.12 -27.30
C ALA A 707 -60.25 16.57 -28.63
N THR A 708 -59.18 15.87 -28.99
CA THR A 708 -58.29 16.06 -30.14
C THR A 708 -57.46 17.37 -30.18
N THR A 709 -57.70 18.27 -29.23
CA THR A 709 -56.96 19.53 -29.12
C THR A 709 -55.70 19.33 -28.26
N PRO A 710 -54.45 19.63 -28.79
CA PRO A 710 -53.23 19.60 -27.96
C PRO A 710 -53.38 20.49 -26.74
N THR A 711 -53.13 19.94 -25.59
CA THR A 711 -53.32 20.58 -24.28
C THR A 711 -52.09 20.43 -23.42
N GLU A 712 -51.79 21.48 -22.67
CA GLU A 712 -50.79 21.45 -21.61
C GLU A 712 -51.40 21.98 -20.30
N ILE A 713 -51.28 21.18 -19.23
CA ILE A 713 -51.67 21.57 -17.89
C ILE A 713 -50.42 21.57 -17.03
N VAL A 714 -49.98 22.73 -16.60
CA VAL A 714 -48.79 22.89 -15.76
C VAL A 714 -49.16 22.75 -14.30
N LEU A 715 -48.46 21.84 -13.62
CA LEU A 715 -48.56 21.65 -12.17
C LEU A 715 -47.36 22.30 -11.51
N GLU A 716 -47.56 23.14 -10.56
CA GLU A 716 -46.50 23.84 -9.84
C GLU A 716 -46.49 23.43 -8.37
N VAL A 717 -45.30 23.40 -7.79
CA VAL A 717 -45.13 23.26 -6.34
C VAL A 717 -44.73 24.56 -5.69
N ARG A 718 -45.02 24.69 -4.40
CA ARG A 718 -44.50 25.76 -3.55
C ARG A 718 -43.68 25.16 -2.43
N GLU A 719 -42.58 25.85 -2.11
CA GLU A 719 -41.67 25.49 -1.00
C GLU A 719 -40.99 24.11 -1.13
N GLY A 720 -40.87 23.56 -2.36
CA GLY A 720 -40.15 22.29 -2.61
C GLY A 720 -38.71 22.51 -3.05
N ASN A 721 -37.89 21.48 -2.85
CA ASN A 721 -36.50 21.43 -3.30
C ASN A 721 -36.41 20.81 -4.70
N SER A 722 -35.79 21.50 -5.64
CA SER A 722 -35.60 20.96 -7.01
C SER A 722 -34.47 19.95 -7.06
N PRO A 723 -34.55 18.94 -7.94
CA PRO A 723 -35.69 18.64 -8.84
C PRO A 723 -36.91 18.09 -8.09
N VAL A 724 -38.05 18.16 -8.72
CA VAL A 724 -39.32 17.61 -8.22
C VAL A 724 -39.83 16.59 -9.23
N ASP A 725 -40.03 15.38 -8.76
CA ASP A 725 -40.57 14.27 -9.54
C ASP A 725 -42.09 14.18 -9.33
N TRP A 726 -42.84 14.06 -10.41
CA TRP A 726 -44.30 13.96 -10.40
C TRP A 726 -44.74 12.55 -10.78
N ARG A 727 -45.72 12.04 -10.06
CA ARG A 727 -46.32 10.76 -10.38
C ARG A 727 -47.84 10.79 -10.26
N LEU A 728 -48.50 9.97 -11.07
CA LEU A 728 -49.91 9.68 -10.91
C LEU A 728 -50.05 8.62 -9.81
N GLU A 729 -50.80 8.91 -8.75
CA GLU A 729 -50.94 8.03 -7.59
C GLU A 729 -52.26 7.27 -7.62
N GLU A 730 -53.36 7.98 -7.93
CA GLU A 730 -54.71 7.39 -8.03
C GLU A 730 -55.45 7.96 -9.23
N GLY A 731 -56.41 7.19 -9.74
CA GLY A 731 -57.22 7.56 -10.89
C GLY A 731 -56.48 7.36 -12.23
N ARG A 732 -57.01 8.00 -13.27
CA ARG A 732 -56.38 8.00 -14.59
C ARG A 732 -56.54 9.35 -15.28
N LEU A 733 -55.63 9.68 -16.13
CA LEU A 733 -55.78 10.80 -17.08
C LEU A 733 -56.64 10.35 -18.25
N PRO A 734 -57.30 11.30 -18.94
CA PRO A 734 -57.95 11.03 -20.24
C PRO A 734 -56.94 10.32 -21.18
N GLU A 735 -57.44 9.36 -21.96
CA GLU A 735 -56.63 8.70 -22.96
C GLU A 735 -56.05 9.73 -23.94
N GLY A 736 -54.73 9.61 -24.25
CA GLY A 736 -54.01 10.59 -25.07
C GLY A 736 -53.34 11.72 -24.30
N LEU A 737 -53.58 11.83 -22.96
CA LEU A 737 -52.81 12.73 -22.09
C LEU A 737 -51.83 11.95 -21.23
N ALA A 738 -50.60 12.47 -21.06
CA ALA A 738 -49.57 11.90 -20.21
C ALA A 738 -48.99 12.96 -19.28
N LEU A 739 -48.65 12.54 -18.06
CA LEU A 739 -47.90 13.35 -17.09
C LEU A 739 -46.38 13.18 -17.35
N ALA A 740 -45.72 14.27 -17.68
CA ALA A 740 -44.28 14.35 -17.72
C ALA A 740 -43.75 14.44 -16.28
N SER A 741 -43.09 13.36 -15.81
CA SER A 741 -42.73 13.18 -14.40
C SER A 741 -41.68 14.18 -13.91
N ASP A 742 -40.83 14.66 -14.77
CA ASP A 742 -39.73 15.59 -14.47
C ASP A 742 -40.08 17.06 -14.66
N GLU A 743 -41.17 17.33 -15.43
CA GLU A 743 -41.60 18.69 -15.76
C GLU A 743 -42.86 19.12 -14.97
N GLY A 744 -43.62 18.17 -14.45
CA GLY A 744 -44.94 18.46 -13.84
C GLY A 744 -45.99 18.93 -14.82
N ILE A 745 -45.91 18.50 -16.07
CA ILE A 745 -46.81 18.92 -17.15
C ILE A 745 -47.64 17.72 -17.60
N ILE A 746 -48.96 17.88 -17.59
CA ILE A 746 -49.88 16.94 -18.24
C ILE A 746 -50.10 17.44 -19.66
N ARG A 747 -49.65 16.70 -20.65
CA ARG A 747 -49.72 17.11 -22.07
C ARG A 747 -50.16 16.00 -22.98
N GLY A 748 -50.71 16.41 -24.13
CA GLY A 748 -51.20 15.51 -25.17
C GLY A 748 -52.50 16.02 -25.79
N ALA A 749 -53.20 15.16 -26.48
CA ALA A 749 -54.52 15.42 -27.01
C ALA A 749 -55.45 14.28 -26.59
N ALA A 750 -56.49 14.61 -25.80
CA ALA A 750 -57.41 13.61 -25.31
C ALA A 750 -58.21 12.95 -26.44
N THR A 751 -58.35 11.65 -26.45
CA THR A 751 -59.08 10.87 -27.46
C THR A 751 -60.45 10.41 -27.00
N GLU A 752 -60.78 10.67 -25.72
CA GLU A 752 -62.13 10.33 -25.14
C GLU A 752 -62.75 11.56 -24.47
N THR A 753 -64.05 11.56 -24.29
CA THR A 753 -64.79 12.60 -23.60
C THR A 753 -65.31 12.13 -22.23
N GLY A 754 -65.51 13.03 -21.28
CA GLY A 754 -66.00 12.69 -19.97
C GLY A 754 -65.34 13.45 -18.82
N GLU A 755 -65.59 13.00 -17.60
CA GLU A 755 -65.06 13.57 -16.38
C GLU A 755 -63.97 12.65 -15.86
N PHE A 756 -62.81 13.19 -15.68
CA PHE A 756 -61.59 12.47 -15.18
C PHE A 756 -61.10 13.12 -13.90
N GLN A 757 -60.73 12.28 -12.97
CA GLN A 757 -60.20 12.72 -11.68
C GLN A 757 -59.02 11.88 -11.35
N SER A 758 -57.89 12.53 -11.03
CA SER A 758 -56.62 11.86 -10.71
C SER A 758 -55.96 12.56 -9.54
N THR A 759 -55.34 11.77 -8.66
CA THR A 759 -54.45 12.29 -7.64
C THR A 759 -53.04 12.25 -8.18
N VAL A 760 -52.38 13.41 -8.21
CA VAL A 760 -50.98 13.53 -8.53
C VAL A 760 -50.18 13.77 -7.26
N ALA A 761 -49.01 13.14 -7.16
CA ALA A 761 -48.05 13.37 -6.10
C ALA A 761 -46.77 14.02 -6.68
N ALA A 762 -46.34 15.07 -6.03
CA ALA A 762 -45.03 15.70 -6.24
C ALA A 762 -44.08 15.26 -5.15
N VAL A 763 -42.92 14.79 -5.53
CA VAL A 763 -41.85 14.37 -4.62
C VAL A 763 -40.64 15.26 -4.88
N ASP A 764 -40.15 15.96 -3.86
CA ASP A 764 -39.01 16.85 -3.99
C ASP A 764 -37.66 16.10 -3.86
N ALA A 765 -36.55 16.80 -4.13
CA ALA A 765 -35.22 16.23 -4.11
C ALA A 765 -34.78 15.59 -2.77
N ILE A 766 -35.45 15.87 -1.67
CA ILE A 766 -35.19 15.28 -0.36
C ILE A 766 -36.27 14.29 0.09
N GLY A 767 -37.21 13.95 -0.80
CA GLY A 767 -38.24 12.94 -0.56
C GLY A 767 -39.50 13.44 0.12
N LEU A 768 -39.71 14.77 0.23
CA LEU A 768 -40.99 15.30 0.71
C LEU A 768 -42.08 15.09 -0.34
N GLU A 769 -43.27 14.73 0.10
CA GLU A 769 -44.42 14.49 -0.78
C GLU A 769 -45.52 15.52 -0.58
N ALA A 770 -46.07 16.02 -1.70
CA ALA A 770 -47.27 16.86 -1.73
C ALA A 770 -48.24 16.30 -2.76
N ARG A 771 -49.52 16.27 -2.41
CA ARG A 771 -50.57 15.68 -3.25
C ARG A 771 -51.59 16.74 -3.68
N ALA A 772 -52.12 16.57 -4.88
CA ALA A 772 -53.21 17.38 -5.38
C ALA A 772 -54.17 16.55 -6.24
N LEU A 773 -55.42 16.96 -6.21
CA LEU A 773 -56.46 16.37 -7.02
C LEU A 773 -56.60 17.17 -8.31
N VAL A 774 -56.38 16.54 -9.44
CA VAL A 774 -56.55 17.11 -10.78
C VAL A 774 -57.88 16.60 -11.34
N ARG A 775 -58.74 17.52 -11.75
CA ARG A 775 -60.00 17.19 -12.41
C ARG A 775 -59.97 17.76 -13.81
N ILE A 776 -60.26 16.90 -14.79
CA ILE A 776 -60.29 17.27 -16.21
C ILE A 776 -61.59 16.87 -16.82
N GLY A 777 -62.34 17.87 -17.33
CA GLY A 777 -63.50 17.67 -18.12
C GLY A 777 -63.20 17.78 -19.61
N VAL A 778 -63.38 16.68 -20.32
CA VAL A 778 -63.13 16.64 -21.77
C VAL A 778 -64.48 16.74 -22.51
N THR A 779 -64.62 17.81 -23.27
CA THR A 779 -65.75 18.02 -24.10
C THR A 779 -65.51 17.58 -25.54
N VAL A 780 -66.63 17.41 -26.28
CA VAL A 780 -66.59 16.99 -27.69
C VAL A 780 -65.76 18.00 -28.52
N PRO A 781 -64.92 17.58 -29.44
CA PRO A 781 -64.18 18.49 -30.32
C PRO A 781 -65.17 19.24 -31.22
N LEU A 782 -64.88 20.51 -31.55
CA LEU A 782 -65.66 21.28 -32.51
C LEU A 782 -65.05 21.09 -33.91
N ILE A 783 -65.48 20.07 -34.61
CA ILE A 783 -65.07 19.85 -36.00
C ILE A 783 -66.16 20.44 -36.92
N PRO A 784 -65.86 21.41 -37.77
CA PRO A 784 -66.89 22.01 -38.68
C PRO A 784 -67.49 20.96 -39.68
N VAL A 785 -68.70 20.98 -39.90
CA VAL A 785 -69.43 20.00 -40.76
C VAL A 785 -68.90 20.02 -42.17
N ASP A 786 -68.57 21.17 -42.70
CA ASP A 786 -67.95 21.31 -43.99
C ASP A 786 -66.58 20.56 -44.11
N VAL A 787 -65.78 20.61 -43.04
CA VAL A 787 -64.56 19.88 -42.97
C VAL A 787 -64.76 18.35 -42.91
N LEU A 788 -65.76 17.92 -42.12
CA LEU A 788 -66.13 16.50 -42.05
C LEU A 788 -66.71 15.99 -43.40
N VAL A 789 -67.50 16.78 -44.10
CA VAL A 789 -68.04 16.43 -45.42
C VAL A 789 -66.90 16.37 -46.44
N SER A 790 -65.99 17.36 -46.45
CA SER A 790 -64.88 17.43 -47.38
C SER A 790 -63.98 16.23 -47.23
N SER A 791 -63.79 15.71 -46.02
CA SER A 791 -62.95 14.56 -45.75
C SER A 791 -63.38 13.23 -46.41
N PHE A 792 -64.68 13.14 -46.83
CA PHE A 792 -65.19 12.00 -47.59
C PHE A 792 -65.00 12.17 -49.10
N VAL A 793 -64.78 13.41 -49.55
CA VAL A 793 -64.62 13.72 -51.00
C VAL A 793 -63.16 13.82 -51.32
N GLU A 794 -62.34 14.39 -50.43
CA GLU A 794 -60.88 14.54 -50.55
C GLU A 794 -60.24 14.05 -49.25
N PRO A 795 -59.86 12.79 -49.18
CA PRO A 795 -59.44 12.16 -47.92
C PRO A 795 -58.17 12.73 -47.29
N GLU A 796 -57.44 13.62 -47.98
CA GLU A 796 -56.20 14.18 -47.48
C GLU A 796 -56.36 15.57 -46.83
N ASP A 797 -57.54 16.20 -46.91
CA ASP A 797 -57.73 17.56 -46.39
C ASP A 797 -58.74 17.61 -45.27
N GLY A 798 -58.36 18.10 -44.10
CA GLY A 798 -59.21 18.78 -43.14
C GLY A 798 -59.47 18.06 -41.82
N VAL A 799 -59.50 16.74 -41.69
CA VAL A 799 -59.70 16.00 -40.43
C VAL A 799 -58.44 15.31 -40.05
N THR A 800 -57.91 15.70 -38.89
CA THR A 800 -56.65 15.15 -38.40
C THR A 800 -56.74 13.67 -38.02
N ALA A 801 -55.61 12.95 -37.92
CA ALA A 801 -55.61 11.55 -37.49
C ALA A 801 -56.19 11.35 -36.08
N SER A 802 -55.99 12.30 -35.15
CA SER A 802 -56.56 12.27 -33.81
C SER A 802 -58.05 12.51 -33.81
N GLU A 803 -58.62 13.39 -34.72
CA GLU A 803 -60.03 13.61 -34.88
C GLU A 803 -60.64 12.38 -35.51
N LYS A 804 -60.05 11.74 -36.52
CA LYS A 804 -60.59 10.50 -37.12
C LYS A 804 -60.62 9.37 -36.09
N ALA A 805 -59.60 9.21 -35.28
CA ALA A 805 -59.60 8.22 -34.19
C ALA A 805 -60.68 8.51 -33.13
N PHE A 806 -60.88 9.79 -32.79
CA PHE A 806 -61.99 10.19 -31.91
C PHE A 806 -63.33 9.90 -32.51
N LEU A 807 -63.57 10.20 -33.78
CA LEU A 807 -64.81 9.99 -34.46
C LEU A 807 -65.14 8.50 -34.56
N ASP A 808 -64.24 7.67 -34.92
CA ASP A 808 -64.35 6.21 -34.93
C ASP A 808 -64.70 5.66 -33.54
N ALA A 809 -63.88 6.05 -32.47
CA ALA A 809 -64.19 5.63 -31.12
C ALA A 809 -65.53 6.09 -30.56
N ALA A 810 -66.04 7.26 -30.97
CA ALA A 810 -67.34 7.80 -30.61
C ALA A 810 -68.47 7.27 -31.50
N GLY A 811 -68.17 6.68 -32.62
CA GLY A 811 -69.10 6.12 -33.61
C GLY A 811 -69.31 4.63 -33.45
N ASN A 812 -68.75 3.84 -34.38
CA ASN A 812 -68.99 2.40 -34.41
C ASN A 812 -67.81 1.59 -33.89
N ALA A 813 -66.61 2.27 -33.66
CA ALA A 813 -65.36 1.74 -33.14
C ALA A 813 -64.78 0.53 -33.94
N ASP A 814 -64.95 0.59 -35.27
CA ASP A 814 -64.48 -0.53 -36.16
C ASP A 814 -63.01 -0.42 -36.65
N GLY A 815 -62.33 0.64 -36.23
CA GLY A 815 -60.92 0.93 -36.52
C GLY A 815 -60.72 1.85 -37.73
N GLY A 816 -61.78 2.48 -38.30
CA GLY A 816 -61.66 3.43 -39.38
C GLY A 816 -62.75 4.47 -39.43
N TYR A 817 -62.41 5.72 -39.68
CA TYR A 817 -63.41 6.81 -39.81
C TYR A 817 -64.23 6.66 -41.05
N ASP A 818 -65.59 6.45 -40.86
CA ASP A 818 -66.53 6.28 -41.94
C ASP A 818 -67.86 7.17 -41.75
N ILE A 819 -68.84 6.99 -42.64
CA ILE A 819 -70.07 7.74 -42.64
C ILE A 819 -70.93 7.39 -41.40
N GLY A 820 -70.81 6.26 -40.82
CA GLY A 820 -71.37 5.85 -39.53
C GLY A 820 -70.95 6.70 -38.39
N ASP A 821 -69.67 6.94 -38.29
CA ASP A 821 -68.99 7.77 -37.26
C ASP A 821 -69.31 9.22 -37.42
N PHE A 822 -69.31 9.72 -38.65
CA PHE A 822 -69.85 11.07 -38.99
C PHE A 822 -71.24 11.28 -38.52
N ARG A 823 -72.13 10.33 -38.74
CA ARG A 823 -73.55 10.40 -38.30
C ARG A 823 -73.65 10.36 -36.78
N ALA A 824 -72.87 9.52 -36.11
CA ALA A 824 -72.90 9.45 -34.66
C ALA A 824 -72.40 10.76 -34.03
N TYR A 825 -71.30 11.35 -34.57
CA TYR A 825 -70.80 12.65 -34.13
C TYR A 825 -71.86 13.77 -34.27
N LEU A 826 -72.55 13.87 -35.43
CA LEU A 826 -73.64 14.85 -35.62
C LEU A 826 -74.77 14.70 -34.61
N LEU A 827 -75.10 13.49 -34.21
CA LEU A 827 -76.14 13.21 -33.23
C LEU A 827 -75.75 13.50 -31.79
N SER A 828 -74.43 13.42 -31.47
CA SER A 828 -73.86 13.65 -30.13
C SER A 828 -73.44 15.10 -29.89
N SER A 829 -73.35 15.95 -30.92
CA SER A 829 -72.86 17.34 -30.81
C SER A 829 -73.93 18.29 -30.37
N PRO A 830 -73.89 18.95 -29.19
CA PRO A 830 -75.00 19.77 -28.63
C PRO A 830 -75.40 21.04 -29.38
N GLY A 831 -74.89 21.32 -30.56
CA GLY A 831 -75.18 22.50 -31.32
C GLY A 831 -75.81 22.25 -32.71
N MET A 832 -75.98 21.01 -33.17
CA MET A 832 -76.32 20.66 -34.54
C MET A 832 -77.62 19.88 -34.66
N SER A 833 -78.18 19.44 -33.58
CA SER A 833 -79.57 18.85 -33.58
C SER A 833 -80.71 19.85 -33.83
N GLY A 834 -80.36 21.17 -33.97
CA GLY A 834 -81.36 22.22 -34.22
C GLY A 834 -81.57 22.63 -35.68
N ALA A 835 -80.73 22.16 -36.63
CA ALA A 835 -80.79 22.63 -38.04
C ALA A 835 -81.77 21.89 -38.97
N ASN A 836 -82.36 20.77 -38.51
CA ASN A 836 -83.35 20.00 -39.32
C ASN A 836 -84.80 20.19 -38.94
N ALA A 837 -85.18 21.21 -38.06
CA ALA A 837 -86.59 21.52 -37.70
C ALA A 837 -87.11 22.92 -38.21
N ALA A 838 -86.37 23.60 -39.08
CA ALA A 838 -86.78 24.91 -39.60
C ALA A 838 -87.02 24.91 -41.11
N ALA A 839 -87.82 23.93 -41.59
CA ALA A 839 -88.44 24.01 -42.92
C ALA A 839 -89.97 23.67 -42.86
N ALA A 840 -90.69 24.48 -42.18
CA ALA A 840 -92.13 24.62 -42.36
C ALA A 840 -92.61 25.91 -41.63
N SER A 841 -92.83 26.91 -42.41
CA SER A 841 -93.40 28.25 -42.10
C SER A 841 -94.74 28.25 -41.32
N PRO A 842 -95.42 29.41 -41.05
CA PRO A 842 -94.99 30.80 -41.15
C PRO A 842 -95.47 31.70 -39.96
N ARG A 843 -95.01 32.94 -39.95
CA ARG A 843 -95.53 34.25 -39.56
C ARG A 843 -96.33 34.43 -38.27
N GLY A 844 -95.91 35.45 -37.56
CA GLY A 844 -96.83 36.33 -36.74
C GLY A 844 -96.08 36.95 -35.55
N GLU A 845 -95.64 38.12 -35.80
CA GLU A 845 -95.98 39.40 -35.18
C GLU A 845 -95.82 39.62 -33.69
N GLU A 846 -94.98 40.61 -33.51
CA GLU A 846 -95.06 41.73 -32.54
C GLU A 846 -95.00 41.54 -31.03
N GLY A 847 -94.17 42.37 -30.47
CA GLY A 847 -94.49 43.12 -29.28
C GLY A 847 -93.46 43.10 -28.16
N GLY A 848 -92.68 44.10 -28.16
CA GLY A 848 -92.69 45.07 -27.07
C GLY A 848 -91.94 44.71 -25.81
N GLY A 849 -90.85 45.42 -25.59
CA GLY A 849 -90.78 46.22 -24.42
C GLY A 849 -89.71 45.83 -23.34
N ALA A 850 -88.77 46.70 -23.32
CA ALA A 850 -88.17 47.27 -22.09
C ALA A 850 -87.28 46.45 -21.14
N ALA A 851 -86.06 46.88 -21.18
CA ALA A 851 -85.17 46.84 -19.98
C ALA A 851 -85.78 47.72 -18.85
N PRO A 852 -85.27 47.93 -17.66
CA PRO A 852 -83.83 47.59 -17.19
C PRO A 852 -83.75 47.24 -15.69
N SER A 853 -82.49 47.17 -15.27
CA SER A 853 -81.98 47.65 -14.00
C SER A 853 -81.54 46.61 -12.87
N ARG A 854 -80.30 46.68 -12.60
CA ARG A 854 -79.66 46.96 -11.34
C ARG A 854 -79.83 46.04 -10.10
N GLY A 855 -78.71 45.72 -9.54
CA GLY A 855 -78.35 45.94 -8.14
C GLY A 855 -77.80 44.75 -7.41
N ALA A 856 -76.63 44.77 -7.32
CA ALA A 856 -75.73 45.01 -6.17
C ALA A 856 -76.03 44.13 -4.88
N ARG A 857 -75.16 43.28 -4.57
CA ARG A 857 -74.25 43.30 -3.45
C ARG A 857 -73.43 41.96 -3.42
#